data_f8ca530395d06d8d9ce336ae2c448fd3
#
_entry.id   f8ca530395d06d8d9ce336ae2c448fd3
#
_cell.length_a   1.000
_cell.length_b   1.000
_cell.length_c   1.000
_cell.angle_alpha   90.00
_cell.angle_beta   90.00
_cell.angle_gamma   90.00
#
_symmetry.space_group_name_H-M   'P 1'
#
loop_
_entity.id
_entity.type
_entity.pdbx_description
1 polymer ?
#
loop_
_entity_poly.entity_id
_entity_poly.type
_entity_poly.pdbx_seq_one_letter_code
_entity_poly.pdbx_strand_id
1 'polypeptide(L)'
;MEKLVLIDGNSLINRAFYAMPVLLTKDGVPTNAVYGFMNMFFKMLSEVKPDYVAVAFDLKAPTFRHKMYDGYKATRKPMPDDLRPQIPLLKEVLKLMGVAVYEKEGSEADDIIGTIAKHTSIQTYIYTGDKDALQLVDGETTVYFTRRGITDIEEYTINNFTEKTTLVPSQIIELKALMGDSSDNIPGVKGVGEKTALTLLQEYKTVENVYKNVGEIKGKLQEKLIENEQTAYLSKKLATIDTDCGVDTNVDNMRIKTPFPLAVKEKFRELEFKTLFNREELFDQTSVEEGGNDYSLEKIERKTVASKEELSVFSKEKLTALNFSSSEITIYFGTGVEYVVPIRKTLLDDGFSLSEAFEIVKEYTTSGANVIVFNKKDVKRFLLDDLSAQFTAHAQDLSLVKYLVSQAGGSQTLEDLLSEYGYQHTYPAYAIYSIYDQLYKKLKEDGLTSLYEEVELPLSDVLFEMENAGFKVDIGALNTASEKYAEILKGLESEIRALAENETLNVNSPKQLGEVLFEKLKIGKGKKTKSGYSTSADVLEGLEGAHAIVPLILKHRQIQKLQSTYVEGFKPLIDKKTGLIHTSFNQTVTATGRLSSKEPNLQNIPVRDDEGKEIRKMFVARGEDRVLISADYSQIELRLLSAFSNCEPLISAFNSGRDVHAETASKVFNVPLSEVTSQMRRSAKAVNFGIIYGISEYGLAKNIKTSNQQAREYIKTYFETYPEVKAYMDENVRFAKEHGYSETVLKRKRYIRELQSSSYPVRQFGERVAMNMPLQGSSADVIKKAMIAVSNRIKSENLKSQLILQVHDELIVDAFESEKEIITKILKEEMENAVSLKVKLTVEIGVGKTWFEAK
;
A
#
# COMPACT_ATOMS: atom_id res chain seq x y z
N MET A 1 -4.68 -12.81 39.15
CA MET A 1 -4.30 -14.20 38.82
C MET A 1 -3.28 -14.12 37.70
N GLU A 2 -2.20 -14.88 37.83
CA GLU A 2 -1.20 -14.98 36.78
C GLU A 2 -1.79 -15.66 35.55
N LYS A 3 -1.32 -15.26 34.35
CA LYS A 3 -1.85 -15.72 33.06
C LYS A 3 -0.72 -16.27 32.21
N LEU A 4 -0.95 -17.44 31.63
CA LEU A 4 -0.05 -18.06 30.66
C LEU A 4 -0.68 -18.01 29.26
N VAL A 5 0.08 -17.59 28.27
CA VAL A 5 -0.30 -17.70 26.86
C VAL A 5 0.59 -18.73 26.17
N LEU A 6 -0.04 -19.70 25.51
CA LEU A 6 0.59 -20.70 24.67
C LEU A 6 0.19 -20.47 23.21
N ILE A 7 1.17 -20.42 22.32
CA ILE A 7 0.96 -20.09 20.91
C ILE A 7 1.43 -21.25 20.02
N ASP A 8 0.55 -21.72 19.14
CA ASP A 8 0.91 -22.58 18.03
C ASP A 8 1.60 -21.75 16.95
N GLY A 9 2.93 -21.77 16.93
CA GLY A 9 3.76 -20.97 16.05
C GLY A 9 3.56 -21.30 14.58
N ASN A 10 3.47 -22.59 14.24
CA ASN A 10 3.30 -23.03 12.86
C ASN A 10 1.93 -22.67 12.31
N SER A 11 0.89 -22.83 13.10
CA SER A 11 -0.46 -22.47 12.68
C SER A 11 -0.61 -20.98 12.48
N LEU A 12 -0.15 -20.15 13.42
CA LEU A 12 -0.30 -18.70 13.31
C LEU A 12 0.59 -18.08 12.24
N ILE A 13 1.83 -18.55 12.03
CA ILE A 13 2.68 -18.01 10.95
C ILE A 13 2.11 -18.37 9.57
N ASN A 14 1.56 -19.57 9.40
CA ASN A 14 0.85 -19.93 8.16
C ASN A 14 -0.36 -19.01 7.92
N ARG A 15 -1.14 -18.74 8.95
CA ARG A 15 -2.27 -17.80 8.87
C ARG A 15 -1.81 -16.41 8.44
N ALA A 16 -0.76 -15.90 9.07
CA ALA A 16 -0.17 -14.61 8.74
C ALA A 16 0.29 -14.55 7.28
N PHE A 17 0.98 -15.60 6.81
CA PHE A 17 1.46 -15.69 5.43
C PHE A 17 0.36 -15.51 4.39
N TYR A 18 -0.76 -16.22 4.54
CA TYR A 18 -1.87 -16.12 3.60
C TYR A 18 -2.79 -14.91 3.81
N ALA A 19 -2.73 -14.26 4.95
CA ALA A 19 -3.56 -13.10 5.27
C ALA A 19 -2.93 -11.77 4.86
N MET A 20 -1.59 -11.72 4.80
CA MET A 20 -0.83 -10.53 4.49
C MET A 20 -0.41 -10.50 3.01
N PRO A 21 -0.39 -9.30 2.38
CA PRO A 21 0.25 -9.17 1.08
C PRO A 21 1.72 -9.52 1.19
N VAL A 22 2.35 -9.86 0.08
CA VAL A 22 3.80 -10.13 0.04
C VAL A 22 4.56 -8.88 0.45
N LEU A 23 5.39 -9.02 1.47
CA LEU A 23 6.36 -8.01 1.93
C LEU A 23 7.76 -8.58 1.76
N LEU A 24 8.63 -7.79 1.16
CA LEU A 24 10.03 -8.13 0.96
C LEU A 24 10.89 -7.00 1.54
N THR A 25 12.00 -7.35 2.20
CA THR A 25 13.03 -6.36 2.54
C THR A 25 13.71 -5.83 1.27
N LYS A 26 14.51 -4.76 1.39
CA LYS A 26 15.35 -4.26 0.29
C LYS A 26 16.26 -5.34 -0.32
N ASP A 27 16.63 -6.35 0.46
CA ASP A 27 17.48 -7.46 0.01
C ASP A 27 16.65 -8.65 -0.52
N GLY A 28 15.34 -8.48 -0.69
CA GLY A 28 14.44 -9.49 -1.27
C GLY A 28 14.01 -10.59 -0.30
N VAL A 29 14.27 -10.45 1.01
CA VAL A 29 13.86 -11.45 2.01
C VAL A 29 12.36 -11.33 2.28
N PRO A 30 11.57 -12.41 2.13
CA PRO A 30 10.14 -12.38 2.44
C PRO A 30 9.91 -12.25 3.95
N THR A 31 9.04 -11.32 4.38
CA THR A 31 8.81 -10.96 5.78
C THR A 31 7.34 -10.84 6.18
N ASN A 32 6.41 -10.99 5.23
CA ASN A 32 4.98 -10.80 5.46
C ASN A 32 4.41 -11.71 6.55
N ALA A 33 4.86 -12.97 6.66
CA ALA A 33 4.39 -13.89 7.67
C ALA A 33 4.88 -13.51 9.06
N VAL A 34 6.16 -13.10 9.19
CA VAL A 34 6.73 -12.62 10.45
C VAL A 34 6.00 -11.35 10.90
N TYR A 35 5.83 -10.38 9.99
CA TYR A 35 5.13 -9.14 10.30
C TYR A 35 3.68 -9.38 10.75
N GLY A 36 2.95 -10.24 10.05
CA GLY A 36 1.58 -10.61 10.42
C GLY A 36 1.52 -11.33 11.78
N PHE A 37 2.46 -12.24 12.05
CA PHE A 37 2.57 -12.92 13.34
C PHE A 37 2.85 -11.92 14.47
N MET A 38 3.79 -11.00 14.29
CA MET A 38 4.12 -10.00 15.31
C MET A 38 2.96 -9.07 15.63
N ASN A 39 2.16 -8.68 14.62
CA ASN A 39 0.94 -7.91 14.86
C ASN A 39 -0.09 -8.68 15.69
N MET A 40 -0.28 -9.99 15.44
CA MET A 40 -1.14 -10.83 16.27
C MET A 40 -0.59 -10.96 17.70
N PHE A 41 0.72 -11.16 17.82
CA PHE A 41 1.42 -11.30 19.09
C PHE A 41 1.26 -10.05 19.96
N PHE A 42 1.51 -8.86 19.45
CA PHE A 42 1.34 -7.60 20.20
C PHE A 42 -0.11 -7.31 20.55
N LYS A 43 -1.05 -7.65 19.67
CA LYS A 43 -2.47 -7.54 19.96
C LYS A 43 -2.85 -8.45 21.15
N MET A 44 -2.43 -9.70 21.12
CA MET A 44 -2.64 -10.66 22.18
C MET A 44 -2.04 -10.19 23.51
N LEU A 45 -0.80 -9.66 23.51
CA LEU A 45 -0.19 -9.11 24.73
C LEU A 45 -1.03 -7.94 25.30
N SER A 46 -1.58 -7.09 24.46
CA SER A 46 -2.40 -5.95 24.90
C SER A 46 -3.76 -6.36 25.47
N GLU A 47 -4.37 -7.41 24.92
CA GLU A 47 -5.71 -7.89 25.30
C GLU A 47 -5.66 -8.79 26.54
N VAL A 48 -4.74 -9.75 26.58
CA VAL A 48 -4.65 -10.74 27.66
C VAL A 48 -3.81 -10.23 28.84
N LYS A 49 -2.75 -9.47 28.55
CA LYS A 49 -1.73 -9.02 29.52
C LYS A 49 -1.17 -10.21 30.31
N PRO A 50 -0.52 -11.16 29.62
CA PRO A 50 0.00 -12.37 30.25
C PRO A 50 1.27 -12.10 31.05
N ASP A 51 1.51 -12.90 32.09
CA ASP A 51 2.75 -12.95 32.86
C ASP A 51 3.77 -13.91 32.22
N TYR A 52 3.27 -14.92 31.49
CA TYR A 52 4.06 -15.96 30.86
C TYR A 52 3.62 -16.17 29.41
N VAL A 53 4.59 -16.36 28.50
CA VAL A 53 4.32 -16.62 27.07
C VAL A 53 5.28 -17.67 26.56
N ALA A 54 4.73 -18.68 25.86
CA ALA A 54 5.54 -19.66 25.13
C ALA A 54 4.96 -19.90 23.74
N VAL A 55 5.85 -20.15 22.77
CA VAL A 55 5.51 -20.46 21.38
C VAL A 55 6.07 -21.84 21.04
N ALA A 56 5.19 -22.76 20.64
CA ALA A 56 5.58 -24.11 20.20
C ALA A 56 5.65 -24.19 18.68
N PHE A 57 6.67 -24.92 18.18
CA PHE A 57 6.85 -25.17 16.76
C PHE A 57 7.05 -26.66 16.48
N ASP A 58 6.54 -27.12 15.32
CA ASP A 58 6.82 -28.45 14.80
C ASP A 58 8.25 -28.55 14.25
N LEU A 59 8.88 -29.69 14.44
CA LEU A 59 10.10 -30.08 13.77
C LEU A 59 9.81 -30.92 12.53
N LYS A 60 10.75 -30.94 11.57
CA LYS A 60 10.64 -31.77 10.36
C LYS A 60 10.81 -33.27 10.60
N ALA A 61 11.02 -33.70 11.85
CA ALA A 61 11.20 -35.10 12.19
C ALA A 61 9.86 -35.85 12.19
N PRO A 62 9.83 -37.17 11.87
CA PRO A 62 8.64 -37.99 12.01
C PRO A 62 8.19 -38.06 13.46
N THR A 63 6.90 -37.82 13.70
CA THR A 63 6.29 -37.92 15.02
C THR A 63 5.85 -39.37 15.34
N PHE A 64 5.41 -39.64 16.56
CA PHE A 64 4.88 -40.97 16.91
C PHE A 64 3.63 -41.31 16.08
N ARG A 65 2.86 -40.29 15.57
CA ARG A 65 1.70 -40.51 14.72
C ARG A 65 2.10 -41.03 13.33
N HIS A 66 3.21 -40.54 12.77
CA HIS A 66 3.76 -41.07 11.51
C HIS A 66 4.23 -42.54 11.65
N LYS A 67 4.72 -42.91 12.86
CA LYS A 67 5.10 -44.30 13.12
C LYS A 67 3.89 -45.23 13.29
N MET A 68 2.74 -44.70 13.74
CA MET A 68 1.49 -45.44 13.88
C MET A 68 0.73 -45.60 12.56
N TYR A 69 0.81 -44.62 11.66
CA TYR A 69 0.07 -44.61 10.42
C TYR A 69 0.83 -43.85 9.31
N ASP A 70 1.31 -44.59 8.30
CA ASP A 70 2.11 -44.07 7.22
C ASP A 70 1.35 -42.99 6.37
N GLY A 71 0.03 -43.06 6.38
CA GLY A 71 -0.85 -42.10 5.72
C GLY A 71 -0.98 -40.74 6.42
N TYR A 72 -0.51 -40.63 7.69
CA TYR A 72 -0.70 -39.42 8.48
C TYR A 72 -0.06 -38.19 7.81
N LYS A 73 -0.84 -37.13 7.59
CA LYS A 73 -0.45 -35.88 6.92
C LYS A 73 0.13 -36.02 5.49
N ALA A 74 0.01 -37.21 4.86
CA ALA A 74 0.59 -37.49 3.54
C ALA A 74 -0.03 -36.65 2.40
N THR A 75 -1.22 -36.10 2.60
CA THR A 75 -1.94 -35.26 1.63
C THR A 75 -1.64 -33.77 1.75
N ARG A 76 -0.87 -33.37 2.78
CA ARG A 76 -0.49 -31.97 2.99
C ARG A 76 0.41 -31.47 1.86
N LYS A 77 0.08 -30.30 1.31
CA LYS A 77 0.91 -29.63 0.32
C LYS A 77 2.24 -29.20 0.94
N PRO A 78 3.35 -29.20 0.17
CA PRO A 78 4.62 -28.70 0.67
C PRO A 78 4.50 -27.22 1.06
N MET A 79 5.30 -26.84 2.07
CA MET A 79 5.39 -25.47 2.54
C MET A 79 5.83 -24.55 1.40
N PRO A 80 5.16 -23.38 1.19
CA PRO A 80 5.59 -22.39 0.21
C PRO A 80 7.05 -21.98 0.40
N ASP A 81 7.78 -21.80 -0.70
CA ASP A 81 9.20 -21.43 -0.64
C ASP A 81 9.41 -20.08 0.04
N ASP A 82 8.51 -19.11 -0.14
CA ASP A 82 8.58 -17.80 0.51
C ASP A 82 8.24 -17.85 2.02
N LEU A 83 7.56 -18.88 2.51
CA LEU A 83 7.28 -19.05 3.94
C LEU A 83 8.44 -19.72 4.68
N ARG A 84 9.14 -20.63 3.99
CA ARG A 84 10.21 -21.46 4.60
C ARG A 84 11.29 -20.63 5.32
N PRO A 85 11.86 -19.56 4.72
CA PRO A 85 12.86 -18.72 5.37
C PRO A 85 12.30 -17.88 6.53
N GLN A 86 11.00 -17.67 6.59
CA GLN A 86 10.37 -16.81 7.60
C GLN A 86 10.21 -17.51 8.98
N ILE A 87 10.21 -18.86 9.04
CA ILE A 87 10.10 -19.58 10.30
C ILE A 87 11.34 -19.40 11.18
N PRO A 88 12.59 -19.66 10.70
CA PRO A 88 13.78 -19.38 11.50
C PRO A 88 13.90 -17.89 11.86
N LEU A 89 13.49 -16.99 10.97
CA LEU A 89 13.49 -15.56 11.21
C LEU A 89 12.52 -15.16 12.34
N LEU A 90 11.31 -15.75 12.39
CA LEU A 90 10.38 -15.54 13.49
C LEU A 90 10.95 -16.05 14.82
N LYS A 91 11.57 -17.24 14.83
CA LYS A 91 12.21 -17.79 16.04
C LYS A 91 13.33 -16.90 16.55
N GLU A 92 14.12 -16.31 15.66
CA GLU A 92 15.15 -15.34 15.99
C GLU A 92 14.55 -14.10 16.69
N VAL A 93 13.49 -13.51 16.11
CA VAL A 93 12.78 -12.36 16.71
C VAL A 93 12.24 -12.73 18.10
N LEU A 94 11.54 -13.86 18.24
CA LEU A 94 11.01 -14.30 19.53
C LEU A 94 12.10 -14.51 20.58
N LYS A 95 13.24 -15.07 20.19
CA LYS A 95 14.40 -15.25 21.07
C LYS A 95 14.99 -13.92 21.53
N LEU A 96 15.12 -12.94 20.62
CA LEU A 96 15.57 -11.57 20.98
C LEU A 96 14.59 -10.90 21.94
N MET A 97 13.29 -11.19 21.83
CA MET A 97 12.25 -10.71 22.75
C MET A 97 12.28 -11.43 24.10
N GLY A 98 13.08 -12.45 24.27
CA GLY A 98 13.09 -13.28 25.48
C GLY A 98 11.85 -14.17 25.63
N VAL A 99 11.13 -14.44 24.55
CA VAL A 99 9.95 -15.33 24.51
C VAL A 99 10.42 -16.78 24.45
N ALA A 100 9.86 -17.65 25.30
CA ALA A 100 10.19 -19.06 25.33
C ALA A 100 9.71 -19.76 24.04
N VAL A 101 10.63 -20.42 23.33
CA VAL A 101 10.35 -21.18 22.11
C VAL A 101 10.58 -22.65 22.38
N TYR A 102 9.56 -23.47 22.15
CA TYR A 102 9.58 -24.90 22.36
C TYR A 102 9.53 -25.69 21.06
N GLU A 103 10.38 -26.70 20.96
CA GLU A 103 10.44 -27.68 19.89
C GLU A 103 10.86 -29.02 20.45
N LYS A 104 10.24 -30.11 20.01
CA LYS A 104 10.61 -31.46 20.46
C LYS A 104 10.55 -32.45 19.32
N GLU A 105 11.64 -33.20 19.14
CA GLU A 105 11.67 -34.30 18.18
C GLU A 105 10.70 -35.44 18.63
N GLY A 106 9.91 -35.92 17.67
CA GLY A 106 8.93 -36.97 17.90
C GLY A 106 7.55 -36.51 18.38
N SER A 107 7.40 -35.24 18.77
CA SER A 107 6.13 -34.60 19.17
C SER A 107 5.74 -33.46 18.24
N GLU A 108 4.49 -33.11 18.24
CA GLU A 108 3.97 -31.95 17.49
C GLU A 108 3.78 -30.74 18.44
N ALA A 109 3.63 -29.53 17.87
CA ALA A 109 3.41 -28.32 18.64
C ALA A 109 2.19 -28.42 19.57
N ASP A 110 1.13 -29.09 19.13
CA ASP A 110 -0.08 -29.34 19.95
C ASP A 110 0.20 -30.21 21.16
N ASP A 111 1.10 -31.25 21.06
CA ASP A 111 1.49 -32.10 22.17
C ASP A 111 2.29 -31.30 23.21
N ILE A 112 3.16 -30.40 22.76
CA ILE A 112 3.91 -29.49 23.62
C ILE A 112 2.95 -28.56 24.37
N ILE A 113 2.04 -27.94 23.66
CA ILE A 113 1.01 -27.01 24.19
C ILE A 113 0.13 -27.77 25.21
N GLY A 114 -0.34 -28.95 24.83
CA GLY A 114 -1.17 -29.79 25.70
C GLY A 114 -0.45 -30.23 26.97
N THR A 115 0.84 -30.58 26.88
CA THR A 115 1.67 -30.95 28.03
C THR A 115 1.84 -29.77 28.98
N ILE A 116 2.21 -28.58 28.48
CA ILE A 116 2.39 -27.38 29.32
C ILE A 116 1.05 -27.00 29.97
N ALA A 117 -0.04 -26.93 29.19
CA ALA A 117 -1.35 -26.55 29.69
C ALA A 117 -1.84 -27.49 30.81
N LYS A 118 -1.56 -28.80 30.69
CA LYS A 118 -2.01 -29.81 31.65
C LYS A 118 -1.19 -29.84 32.94
N HIS A 119 0.07 -29.42 32.88
CA HIS A 119 1.00 -29.47 34.05
C HIS A 119 1.11 -28.11 34.76
N THR A 120 0.24 -27.16 34.47
CA THR A 120 0.15 -25.85 35.15
C THR A 120 -1.22 -25.65 35.77
N SER A 121 -1.27 -24.92 36.90
CA SER A 121 -2.51 -24.44 37.54
C SER A 121 -2.77 -22.96 37.25
N ILE A 122 -2.04 -22.36 36.29
CA ILE A 122 -2.19 -20.97 35.86
C ILE A 122 -3.27 -20.88 34.79
N GLN A 123 -4.09 -19.81 34.83
CA GLN A 123 -5.08 -19.54 33.78
C GLN A 123 -4.40 -19.48 32.42
N THR A 124 -4.66 -20.47 31.58
CA THR A 124 -3.96 -20.70 30.32
C THR A 124 -4.83 -20.30 29.13
N TYR A 125 -4.23 -19.58 28.18
CA TYR A 125 -4.84 -19.11 26.93
C TYR A 125 -4.08 -19.67 25.74
N ILE A 126 -4.70 -20.56 24.97
CA ILE A 126 -4.07 -21.19 23.79
C ILE A 126 -4.50 -20.46 22.52
N TYR A 127 -3.54 -19.94 21.77
CA TYR A 127 -3.77 -19.31 20.47
C TYR A 127 -3.35 -20.24 19.33
N THR A 128 -4.32 -20.71 18.57
CA THR A 128 -4.09 -21.64 17.45
C THR A 128 -5.09 -21.44 16.31
N GLY A 129 -4.78 -21.93 15.14
CA GLY A 129 -5.72 -22.10 14.03
C GLY A 129 -6.14 -23.56 13.84
N ASP A 130 -5.77 -24.46 14.75
CA ASP A 130 -6.15 -25.86 14.72
C ASP A 130 -7.28 -26.14 15.72
N LYS A 131 -8.32 -26.83 15.26
CA LYS A 131 -9.46 -27.20 16.10
C LYS A 131 -9.15 -28.35 17.05
N ASP A 132 -8.03 -29.06 16.87
CA ASP A 132 -7.65 -30.16 17.72
C ASP A 132 -7.35 -29.70 19.14
N ALA A 133 -6.80 -28.49 19.29
CA ALA A 133 -6.58 -27.88 20.59
C ALA A 133 -7.88 -27.64 21.40
N LEU A 134 -9.06 -27.70 20.77
CA LEU A 134 -10.34 -27.57 21.48
C LEU A 134 -10.56 -28.71 22.51
N GLN A 135 -9.88 -29.86 22.34
CA GLN A 135 -9.90 -30.96 23.35
C GLN A 135 -9.23 -30.57 24.67
N LEU A 136 -8.42 -29.48 24.67
CA LEU A 136 -7.68 -29.02 25.85
C LEU A 136 -8.49 -28.03 26.71
N VAL A 137 -9.65 -27.61 26.28
CA VAL A 137 -10.51 -26.66 27.02
C VAL A 137 -10.99 -27.28 28.30
N ASP A 138 -10.74 -26.63 29.44
CA ASP A 138 -11.19 -27.04 30.79
C ASP A 138 -11.47 -25.80 31.66
N GLY A 139 -11.47 -25.94 33.00
CA GLY A 139 -11.72 -24.86 33.94
C GLY A 139 -10.65 -23.76 33.95
N GLU A 140 -9.43 -24.10 33.58
CA GLU A 140 -8.25 -23.21 33.59
C GLU A 140 -7.74 -22.89 32.19
N THR A 141 -8.14 -23.67 31.19
CA THR A 141 -7.67 -23.53 29.80
C THR A 141 -8.75 -23.01 28.90
N THR A 142 -8.49 -21.86 28.24
CA THR A 142 -9.31 -21.23 27.21
C THR A 142 -8.59 -21.30 25.86
N VAL A 143 -9.30 -21.66 24.78
CA VAL A 143 -8.74 -21.69 23.44
C VAL A 143 -9.26 -20.54 22.62
N TYR A 144 -8.33 -19.73 22.07
CA TYR A 144 -8.57 -18.69 21.08
C TYR A 144 -8.28 -19.24 19.69
N PHE A 145 -9.35 -19.62 19.01
CA PHE A 145 -9.28 -20.21 17.67
C PHE A 145 -9.32 -19.13 16.58
N THR A 146 -8.27 -19.04 15.76
CA THR A 146 -8.24 -18.12 14.62
C THR A 146 -9.02 -18.68 13.43
N ARG A 147 -10.15 -18.06 13.04
CA ARG A 147 -11.03 -18.54 11.94
C ARG A 147 -10.54 -18.12 10.57
N ARG A 148 -10.32 -16.80 10.35
CA ARG A 148 -9.87 -16.25 9.06
C ARG A 148 -8.94 -15.06 9.28
N GLY A 149 -7.82 -15.03 8.55
CA GLY A 149 -6.83 -13.95 8.66
C GLY A 149 -6.24 -13.85 10.06
N ILE A 150 -5.85 -12.66 10.45
CA ILE A 150 -5.16 -12.37 11.70
C ILE A 150 -6.03 -11.71 12.78
N THR A 151 -7.29 -11.40 12.47
CA THR A 151 -8.17 -10.62 13.37
C THR A 151 -9.45 -11.34 13.78
N ASP A 152 -9.85 -12.39 13.07
CA ASP A 152 -11.09 -13.13 13.34
C ASP A 152 -10.78 -14.28 14.29
N ILE A 153 -10.94 -14.03 15.60
CA ILE A 153 -10.62 -14.97 16.69
C ILE A 153 -11.92 -15.32 17.41
N GLU A 154 -12.12 -16.60 17.63
CA GLU A 154 -13.24 -17.14 18.37
C GLU A 154 -12.76 -17.79 19.69
N GLU A 155 -13.34 -17.36 20.81
CA GLU A 155 -13.00 -17.82 22.14
C GLU A 155 -13.82 -19.04 22.52
N TYR A 156 -13.17 -20.11 22.99
CA TYR A 156 -13.78 -21.32 23.54
C TYR A 156 -13.38 -21.49 25.00
N THR A 157 -14.36 -21.37 25.87
CA THR A 157 -14.24 -21.61 27.30
C THR A 157 -15.12 -22.80 27.70
N ILE A 158 -14.87 -23.41 28.86
CA ILE A 158 -15.71 -24.52 29.34
C ILE A 158 -17.20 -24.14 29.42
N ASN A 159 -17.49 -22.86 29.68
CA ASN A 159 -18.85 -22.35 29.84
C ASN A 159 -19.62 -22.20 28.51
N ASN A 160 -18.94 -21.82 27.42
CA ASN A 160 -19.56 -21.60 26.12
C ASN A 160 -19.37 -22.75 25.13
N PHE A 161 -18.59 -23.75 25.51
CA PHE A 161 -18.16 -24.83 24.61
C PHE A 161 -19.32 -25.62 24.02
N THR A 162 -20.22 -26.10 24.90
CA THR A 162 -21.35 -26.93 24.48
C THR A 162 -22.35 -26.14 23.63
N GLU A 163 -22.56 -24.87 23.91
CA GLU A 163 -23.41 -24.00 23.08
C GLU A 163 -22.85 -23.85 21.65
N LYS A 164 -21.54 -23.70 21.53
CA LYS A 164 -20.85 -23.48 20.25
C LYS A 164 -20.63 -24.75 19.42
N THR A 165 -20.41 -25.90 20.09
CA THR A 165 -19.99 -27.12 19.43
C THR A 165 -21.00 -28.25 19.52
N THR A 166 -22.00 -28.17 20.39
CA THR A 166 -22.93 -29.26 20.80
C THR A 166 -22.26 -30.46 21.47
N LEU A 167 -20.98 -30.34 21.80
CA LEU A 167 -20.13 -31.36 22.42
C LEU A 167 -19.50 -30.82 23.71
N VAL A 168 -18.90 -31.73 24.48
CA VAL A 168 -17.94 -31.37 25.56
C VAL A 168 -16.51 -31.49 25.01
N PRO A 169 -15.49 -30.80 25.60
CA PRO A 169 -14.13 -30.77 25.03
C PRO A 169 -13.57 -32.16 24.74
N SER A 170 -13.70 -33.13 25.63
CA SER A 170 -13.22 -34.51 25.46
C SER A 170 -13.86 -35.25 24.27
N GLN A 171 -15.02 -34.79 23.80
CA GLN A 171 -15.70 -35.37 22.63
C GLN A 171 -15.18 -34.91 21.28
N ILE A 172 -14.26 -33.94 21.24
CA ILE A 172 -13.57 -33.56 20.00
C ILE A 172 -12.76 -34.73 19.44
N ILE A 173 -12.07 -35.44 20.30
CA ILE A 173 -11.32 -36.68 19.95
C ILE A 173 -12.27 -37.74 19.42
N GLU A 174 -13.39 -37.93 20.09
CA GLU A 174 -14.41 -38.92 19.73
C GLU A 174 -15.04 -38.61 18.36
N LEU A 175 -15.29 -37.33 18.11
CA LEU A 175 -15.82 -36.87 16.82
C LEU A 175 -14.84 -37.23 15.69
N LYS A 176 -13.56 -36.94 15.86
CA LYS A 176 -12.52 -37.24 14.87
C LYS A 176 -12.27 -38.74 14.72
N ALA A 177 -12.42 -39.49 15.76
CA ALA A 177 -12.35 -40.92 15.69
C ALA A 177 -13.41 -41.55 14.78
N LEU A 178 -14.62 -41.00 14.78
CA LEU A 178 -15.73 -41.49 13.96
C LEU A 178 -15.72 -40.89 12.53
N MET A 179 -15.56 -39.54 12.38
CA MET A 179 -15.66 -38.91 11.07
C MET A 179 -14.35 -38.86 10.30
N GLY A 180 -13.22 -39.06 10.98
CA GLY A 180 -11.89 -38.80 10.42
C GLY A 180 -11.55 -37.34 10.35
N ASP A 181 -10.36 -37.05 9.80
CA ASP A 181 -9.91 -35.68 9.48
C ASP A 181 -9.19 -35.65 8.13
N SER A 182 -9.75 -34.95 7.16
CA SER A 182 -9.17 -34.85 5.83
C SER A 182 -7.92 -33.98 5.78
N SER A 183 -7.72 -33.05 6.73
CA SER A 183 -6.55 -32.17 6.78
C SER A 183 -5.29 -32.94 7.22
N ASP A 184 -5.45 -33.89 8.13
CA ASP A 184 -4.38 -34.72 8.67
C ASP A 184 -4.42 -36.16 8.12
N ASN A 185 -5.33 -36.41 7.18
CA ASN A 185 -5.53 -37.71 6.57
C ASN A 185 -5.82 -38.82 7.62
N ILE A 186 -6.58 -38.46 8.66
CA ILE A 186 -7.08 -39.43 9.66
C ILE A 186 -8.30 -40.12 9.07
N PRO A 187 -8.31 -41.45 8.97
CA PRO A 187 -9.29 -42.17 8.17
C PRO A 187 -10.73 -42.16 8.71
N GLY A 188 -10.92 -42.21 10.02
CA GLY A 188 -12.25 -42.37 10.63
C GLY A 188 -12.96 -43.66 10.25
N VAL A 189 -14.29 -43.69 10.45
CA VAL A 189 -15.18 -44.75 9.96
C VAL A 189 -15.65 -44.40 8.56
N LYS A 190 -15.31 -45.23 7.59
CA LYS A 190 -15.63 -44.97 6.18
C LYS A 190 -17.15 -44.77 5.93
N GLY A 191 -17.49 -43.58 5.47
CA GLY A 191 -18.86 -43.18 5.16
C GLY A 191 -19.68 -42.74 6.38
N VAL A 192 -19.01 -42.40 7.49
CA VAL A 192 -19.57 -41.64 8.62
C VAL A 192 -19.07 -40.21 8.49
N GLY A 193 -19.98 -39.26 8.29
CA GLY A 193 -19.66 -37.82 8.24
C GLY A 193 -20.01 -37.16 9.58
N GLU A 194 -19.66 -35.85 9.68
CA GLU A 194 -19.82 -35.06 10.90
C GLU A 194 -21.22 -35.17 11.52
N LYS A 195 -22.27 -35.01 10.72
CA LYS A 195 -23.66 -35.09 11.23
C LYS A 195 -23.98 -36.43 11.88
N THR A 196 -23.54 -37.55 11.28
CA THR A 196 -23.78 -38.89 11.80
C THR A 196 -22.95 -39.14 13.06
N ALA A 197 -21.68 -38.71 13.06
CA ALA A 197 -20.81 -38.81 14.21
C ALA A 197 -21.35 -38.01 15.41
N LEU A 198 -21.83 -36.77 15.20
CA LEU A 198 -22.47 -35.96 16.24
C LEU A 198 -23.71 -36.66 16.82
N THR A 199 -24.57 -37.25 15.99
CA THR A 199 -25.76 -37.98 16.46
C THR A 199 -25.35 -39.17 17.34
N LEU A 200 -24.34 -39.93 16.92
CA LEU A 200 -23.82 -41.07 17.75
C LEU A 200 -23.24 -40.60 19.08
N LEU A 201 -22.49 -39.48 19.10
CA LEU A 201 -21.89 -38.94 20.30
C LEU A 201 -22.91 -38.28 21.26
N GLN A 202 -23.98 -37.73 20.71
CA GLN A 202 -25.10 -37.24 21.56
C GLN A 202 -25.75 -38.38 22.32
N GLU A 203 -25.89 -39.57 21.71
CA GLU A 203 -26.50 -40.75 22.31
C GLU A 203 -25.53 -41.54 23.17
N TYR A 204 -24.39 -41.94 22.63
CA TYR A 204 -23.46 -42.90 23.28
C TYR A 204 -22.27 -42.23 24.00
N LYS A 205 -22.02 -40.92 23.77
CA LYS A 205 -20.96 -40.07 24.41
C LYS A 205 -19.52 -40.38 23.98
N THR A 206 -19.11 -41.63 23.84
CA THR A 206 -17.74 -42.06 23.50
C THR A 206 -17.75 -43.15 22.43
N VAL A 207 -16.63 -43.32 21.72
CA VAL A 207 -16.45 -44.36 20.70
C VAL A 207 -16.59 -45.75 21.32
N GLU A 208 -16.05 -45.98 22.53
CA GLU A 208 -16.18 -47.23 23.23
C GLU A 208 -17.66 -47.59 23.47
N ASN A 209 -18.46 -46.62 23.88
CA ASN A 209 -19.89 -46.85 24.10
C ASN A 209 -20.66 -47.06 22.78
N VAL A 210 -20.26 -46.39 21.69
CA VAL A 210 -20.83 -46.67 20.37
C VAL A 210 -20.62 -48.16 20.01
N TYR A 211 -19.40 -48.67 20.17
CA TYR A 211 -19.09 -50.06 19.85
C TYR A 211 -19.69 -51.06 20.84
N LYS A 212 -19.75 -50.70 22.14
CA LYS A 212 -20.45 -51.56 23.14
C LYS A 212 -21.93 -51.73 22.82
N ASN A 213 -22.55 -50.69 22.22
CA ASN A 213 -23.98 -50.70 21.87
C ASN A 213 -24.22 -50.84 20.36
N VAL A 214 -23.22 -51.25 19.57
CA VAL A 214 -23.31 -51.33 18.12
C VAL A 214 -24.45 -52.21 17.66
N GLY A 215 -24.86 -53.23 18.47
CA GLY A 215 -25.98 -54.09 18.21
C GLY A 215 -27.35 -53.39 18.22
N GLU A 216 -27.46 -52.23 18.85
CA GLU A 216 -28.71 -51.43 18.88
C GLU A 216 -28.83 -50.51 17.65
N ILE A 217 -27.70 -50.22 16.98
CA ILE A 217 -27.65 -49.42 15.78
C ILE A 217 -28.09 -50.26 14.59
N LYS A 218 -29.01 -49.74 13.77
CA LYS A 218 -29.63 -50.53 12.67
C LYS A 218 -29.12 -50.18 11.30
N GLY A 219 -29.17 -51.15 10.39
CA GLY A 219 -28.95 -50.94 8.95
C GLY A 219 -27.49 -50.73 8.58
N LYS A 220 -27.26 -50.07 7.42
CA LYS A 220 -25.91 -49.86 6.85
C LYS A 220 -24.92 -49.12 7.76
N LEU A 221 -25.40 -48.38 8.77
CA LEU A 221 -24.52 -47.68 9.70
C LEU A 221 -23.84 -48.66 10.65
N GLN A 222 -24.60 -49.66 11.14
CA GLN A 222 -24.07 -50.73 11.97
C GLN A 222 -22.97 -51.50 11.23
N GLU A 223 -23.22 -51.90 9.99
CA GLU A 223 -22.26 -52.64 9.16
C GLU A 223 -20.94 -51.85 9.04
N LYS A 224 -21.05 -50.53 8.67
CA LYS A 224 -19.90 -49.64 8.55
C LYS A 224 -19.09 -49.51 9.88
N LEU A 225 -19.79 -49.41 11.01
CA LEU A 225 -19.12 -49.30 12.29
C LEU A 225 -18.35 -50.58 12.60
N ILE A 226 -18.96 -51.77 12.45
CA ILE A 226 -18.33 -53.05 12.68
C ILE A 226 -17.13 -53.28 11.77
N GLU A 227 -17.27 -52.99 10.46
CA GLU A 227 -16.15 -53.12 9.49
C GLU A 227 -14.95 -52.22 9.81
N ASN A 228 -15.19 -51.07 10.42
CA ASN A 228 -14.14 -50.05 10.63
C ASN A 228 -13.79 -49.83 12.11
N GLU A 229 -14.08 -50.73 13.00
CA GLU A 229 -13.84 -50.63 14.44
C GLU A 229 -12.37 -50.29 14.75
N GLN A 230 -11.44 -51.07 14.19
CA GLN A 230 -10.00 -50.87 14.42
C GLN A 230 -9.54 -49.49 13.87
N THR A 231 -10.10 -49.05 12.73
CA THR A 231 -9.81 -47.76 12.12
C THR A 231 -10.30 -46.61 12.99
N ALA A 232 -11.47 -46.75 13.64
CA ALA A 232 -11.98 -45.77 14.58
C ALA A 232 -11.05 -45.58 15.79
N TYR A 233 -10.61 -46.73 16.40
CA TYR A 233 -9.67 -46.66 17.51
C TYR A 233 -8.30 -46.13 17.11
N LEU A 234 -7.78 -46.48 15.95
CA LEU A 234 -6.57 -45.87 15.39
C LEU A 234 -6.76 -44.35 15.21
N SER A 235 -7.88 -43.94 14.63
CA SER A 235 -8.20 -42.52 14.42
C SER A 235 -8.32 -41.75 15.74
N LYS A 236 -8.90 -42.38 16.77
CA LYS A 236 -8.94 -41.81 18.13
C LYS A 236 -7.52 -41.53 18.66
N LYS A 237 -6.62 -42.54 18.53
CA LYS A 237 -5.20 -42.40 18.98
C LYS A 237 -4.49 -41.30 18.19
N LEU A 238 -4.71 -41.17 16.88
CA LEU A 238 -4.09 -40.16 16.03
C LEU A 238 -4.57 -38.75 16.37
N ALA A 239 -5.87 -38.59 16.71
CA ALA A 239 -6.48 -37.30 17.03
C ALA A 239 -6.21 -36.84 18.47
N THR A 240 -5.76 -37.74 19.35
CA THR A 240 -5.47 -37.42 20.77
C THR A 240 -4.16 -36.67 20.89
N ILE A 241 -4.19 -35.50 21.53
CA ILE A 241 -3.01 -34.73 21.90
C ILE A 241 -2.33 -35.42 23.07
N ASP A 242 -1.01 -35.67 22.95
CA ASP A 242 -0.19 -36.19 24.04
C ASP A 242 0.08 -35.06 25.05
N THR A 243 -0.43 -35.23 26.25
CA THR A 243 -0.27 -34.23 27.33
C THR A 243 0.87 -34.55 28.29
N ASP A 244 1.74 -35.50 27.92
CA ASP A 244 2.95 -35.88 28.69
C ASP A 244 4.14 -36.18 27.76
N CYS A 245 4.37 -35.28 26.79
CA CYS A 245 5.44 -35.46 25.81
C CYS A 245 6.85 -35.20 26.41
N GLY A 246 6.96 -34.87 27.70
CA GLY A 246 8.22 -34.72 28.43
C GLY A 246 9.02 -33.46 28.00
N VAL A 247 8.36 -32.35 27.83
CA VAL A 247 8.99 -31.02 27.70
C VAL A 247 9.11 -30.33 29.06
N ASP A 248 9.95 -29.31 29.14
CA ASP A 248 10.02 -28.48 30.35
C ASP A 248 8.70 -27.71 30.53
N THR A 249 8.06 -27.92 31.67
CA THR A 249 6.79 -27.27 32.04
C THR A 249 6.97 -26.19 33.10
N ASN A 250 8.23 -25.88 33.48
CA ASN A 250 8.50 -24.81 34.43
C ASN A 250 8.10 -23.44 33.85
N VAL A 251 7.01 -22.87 34.36
CA VAL A 251 6.44 -21.60 33.89
C VAL A 251 7.37 -20.42 34.10
N ASP A 252 8.30 -20.44 35.07
CA ASP A 252 9.25 -19.36 35.27
C ASP A 252 10.18 -19.16 34.08
N ASN A 253 10.42 -20.23 33.29
CA ASN A 253 11.18 -20.14 32.01
C ASN A 253 10.39 -19.48 30.88
N MET A 254 9.09 -19.24 31.08
CA MET A 254 8.18 -18.62 30.10
C MET A 254 7.81 -17.19 30.48
N ARG A 255 8.39 -16.62 31.55
CA ARG A 255 8.07 -15.26 32.03
C ARG A 255 8.46 -14.22 30.99
N ILE A 256 7.45 -13.45 30.53
CA ILE A 256 7.70 -12.38 29.57
C ILE A 256 8.15 -11.12 30.28
N LYS A 257 9.12 -10.44 29.69
CA LYS A 257 9.64 -9.14 30.17
C LYS A 257 9.29 -8.07 29.17
N THR A 258 8.66 -7.01 29.63
CA THR A 258 8.37 -5.80 28.82
C THR A 258 8.77 -4.56 29.61
N PRO A 259 9.27 -3.49 28.95
CA PRO A 259 9.55 -3.36 27.52
C PRO A 259 10.64 -4.32 27.01
N PHE A 260 10.67 -4.57 25.69
CA PHE A 260 11.62 -5.50 25.07
C PHE A 260 13.00 -4.85 24.87
N PRO A 261 14.10 -5.65 24.79
CA PRO A 261 15.44 -5.14 24.53
C PRO A 261 15.53 -4.35 23.21
N LEU A 262 16.41 -3.35 23.14
CA LEU A 262 16.66 -2.58 21.91
C LEU A 262 17.08 -3.42 20.72
N ALA A 263 17.71 -4.59 20.93
CA ALA A 263 18.04 -5.55 19.88
C ALA A 263 16.81 -6.00 19.06
N VAL A 264 15.63 -6.01 19.67
CA VAL A 264 14.36 -6.29 18.97
C VAL A 264 13.99 -5.14 18.02
N LYS A 265 14.18 -3.89 18.46
CA LYS A 265 13.96 -2.69 17.65
C LYS A 265 14.86 -2.71 16.42
N GLU A 266 16.15 -3.01 16.61
CA GLU A 266 17.11 -3.15 15.51
C GLU A 266 16.72 -4.26 14.53
N LYS A 267 16.27 -5.40 15.06
CA LYS A 267 15.78 -6.50 14.20
C LYS A 267 14.53 -6.09 13.40
N PHE A 268 13.62 -5.32 13.99
CA PHE A 268 12.46 -4.79 13.26
C PHE A 268 12.88 -3.76 12.19
N ARG A 269 13.95 -3.00 12.43
CA ARG A 269 14.56 -2.11 11.43
C ARG A 269 15.12 -2.90 10.25
N GLU A 270 15.93 -3.93 10.53
CA GLU A 270 16.48 -4.85 9.51
C GLU A 270 15.38 -5.49 8.65
N LEU A 271 14.27 -5.88 9.28
CA LEU A 271 13.11 -6.48 8.62
C LEU A 271 12.16 -5.46 7.97
N GLU A 272 12.48 -4.16 8.05
CA GLU A 272 11.68 -3.05 7.53
C GLU A 272 10.24 -2.97 8.11
N PHE A 273 10.06 -3.37 9.36
CA PHE A 273 8.77 -3.33 10.07
C PHE A 273 8.50 -1.93 10.66
N LYS A 274 8.37 -0.91 9.79
CA LYS A 274 8.26 0.50 10.18
C LYS A 274 7.21 0.76 11.26
N THR A 275 6.02 0.17 11.14
CA THR A 275 4.93 0.35 12.10
C THR A 275 5.27 -0.20 13.49
N LEU A 276 6.00 -1.30 13.57
CA LEU A 276 6.42 -1.91 14.85
C LEU A 276 7.66 -1.20 15.42
N PHE A 277 8.59 -0.86 14.56
CA PHE A 277 9.81 -0.15 14.91
C PHE A 277 9.51 1.24 15.53
N ASN A 278 8.50 1.97 15.03
CA ASN A 278 8.14 3.30 15.54
C ASN A 278 7.30 3.27 16.83
N ARG A 279 7.02 2.10 17.38
CA ARG A 279 6.30 1.94 18.64
C ARG A 279 7.28 1.97 19.81
N GLU A 280 7.73 3.17 20.17
CA GLU A 280 8.75 3.40 21.23
C GLU A 280 8.37 2.73 22.57
N GLU A 281 7.07 2.67 22.87
CA GLU A 281 6.55 2.04 24.10
C GLU A 281 6.84 0.53 24.21
N LEU A 282 7.23 -0.12 23.13
CA LEU A 282 7.57 -1.54 23.12
C LEU A 282 8.98 -1.84 23.61
N PHE A 283 9.89 -0.84 23.60
CA PHE A 283 11.32 -1.08 23.79
C PHE A 283 11.89 -0.38 25.04
N ASP A 284 12.83 -1.05 25.69
CA ASP A 284 13.53 -0.50 26.85
C ASP A 284 14.52 0.60 26.41
N GLN A 285 14.19 1.83 26.76
CA GLN A 285 15.02 2.99 26.44
C GLN A 285 16.17 3.21 27.46
N THR A 286 16.21 2.42 28.54
CA THR A 286 17.20 2.58 29.60
C THR A 286 18.46 1.75 29.39
N SER A 287 18.42 0.75 28.54
CA SER A 287 19.56 -0.15 28.25
C SER A 287 20.32 0.34 27.01
N VAL A 288 21.12 1.40 27.17
CA VAL A 288 22.20 1.70 26.23
C VAL A 288 23.37 0.76 26.56
N GLU A 289 23.32 -0.51 26.17
CA GLU A 289 24.52 -1.34 26.10
C GLU A 289 25.26 -1.05 24.80
N GLU A 290 26.53 -0.68 24.95
CA GLU A 290 27.55 -0.52 23.89
C GLU A 290 27.66 -1.83 23.09
N GLY A 291 26.97 -1.92 21.94
CA GLY A 291 27.01 -3.14 21.12
C GLY A 291 26.18 -3.12 19.83
N GLY A 292 25.88 -1.97 19.28
CA GLY A 292 25.37 -1.80 17.91
C GLY A 292 26.45 -1.21 17.04
N ASN A 293 26.55 -1.58 15.77
CA ASN A 293 27.52 -1.11 14.80
C ASN A 293 27.81 0.36 15.01
N ASP A 294 29.01 0.61 15.49
CA ASP A 294 29.59 1.89 15.75
C ASP A 294 29.78 2.62 14.41
N TYR A 295 28.70 3.27 13.92
CA TYR A 295 28.95 4.52 13.23
C TYR A 295 29.44 5.43 14.35
N SER A 296 30.76 5.54 14.46
CA SER A 296 31.43 6.45 15.39
C SER A 296 30.70 7.78 15.33
N LEU A 297 29.78 7.99 16.29
CA LEU A 297 29.29 9.32 16.57
C LEU A 297 30.57 10.09 16.94
N GLU A 298 31.18 10.76 15.95
CA GLU A 298 32.04 11.87 16.26
C GLU A 298 31.29 12.64 17.33
N LYS A 299 31.93 12.92 18.47
CA LYS A 299 31.26 13.65 19.55
C LYS A 299 30.86 15.02 19.00
N ILE A 300 29.61 15.09 18.46
CA ILE A 300 29.09 16.36 17.97
C ILE A 300 28.76 17.21 19.17
N GLU A 301 29.43 18.34 19.27
CA GLU A 301 29.13 19.34 20.28
C GLU A 301 27.86 20.10 19.88
N ARG A 302 26.99 20.38 20.84
CA ARG A 302 25.79 21.20 20.62
C ARG A 302 25.98 22.54 21.33
N LYS A 303 25.97 23.63 20.58
CA LYS A 303 26.21 24.98 21.10
C LYS A 303 25.00 25.87 20.87
N THR A 304 24.45 26.44 21.95
CA THR A 304 23.41 27.45 21.88
C THR A 304 24.01 28.79 21.40
N VAL A 305 23.31 29.41 20.44
CA VAL A 305 23.69 30.69 19.83
C VAL A 305 22.87 31.80 20.45
N ALA A 306 23.53 32.84 20.91
CA ALA A 306 22.92 34.02 21.52
C ALA A 306 22.81 35.22 20.56
N SER A 307 23.60 35.23 19.49
CA SER A 307 23.58 36.34 18.52
C SER A 307 24.05 35.89 17.11
N LYS A 308 23.71 36.67 16.08
CA LYS A 308 24.16 36.40 14.70
C LYS A 308 25.65 36.50 14.50
N GLU A 309 26.34 37.32 15.34
CA GLU A 309 27.77 37.52 15.28
C GLU A 309 28.54 36.22 15.53
N GLU A 310 27.99 35.33 16.35
CA GLU A 310 28.60 34.02 16.60
C GLU A 310 28.60 33.11 15.36
N LEU A 311 27.64 33.26 14.45
CA LEU A 311 27.58 32.54 13.19
C LEU A 311 28.33 33.25 12.06
N SER A 312 28.53 34.55 12.11
CA SER A 312 29.13 35.37 11.06
C SER A 312 30.58 34.98 10.69
N VAL A 313 31.23 34.19 11.53
CA VAL A 313 32.55 33.58 11.23
C VAL A 313 32.50 32.49 10.18
N PHE A 314 31.33 31.96 9.88
CA PHE A 314 31.13 30.92 8.88
C PHE A 314 30.65 31.52 7.57
N SER A 315 31.35 31.23 6.47
CA SER A 315 30.92 31.68 5.14
C SER A 315 29.63 31.00 4.72
N LYS A 316 28.63 31.77 4.33
CA LYS A 316 27.36 31.28 3.78
C LYS A 316 27.50 30.56 2.43
N GLU A 317 28.62 30.76 1.73
CA GLU A 317 28.89 30.08 0.45
C GLU A 317 29.27 28.61 0.62
N LYS A 318 29.77 28.24 1.82
CA LYS A 318 30.03 26.84 2.17
C LYS A 318 28.73 26.10 2.41
N LEU A 319 28.71 24.84 1.99
CA LEU A 319 27.57 23.97 2.19
C LEU A 319 27.26 23.84 3.69
N THR A 320 26.04 24.17 4.06
CA THR A 320 25.56 24.25 5.44
C THR A 320 24.22 23.53 5.55
N ALA A 321 24.00 22.74 6.60
CA ALA A 321 22.66 22.16 6.81
C ALA A 321 21.82 23.02 7.75
N LEU A 322 20.56 23.19 7.40
CA LEU A 322 19.55 23.94 8.16
C LEU A 322 18.34 23.07 8.46
N ASN A 323 17.87 23.15 9.70
CA ASN A 323 16.58 22.59 10.08
C ASN A 323 15.76 23.59 10.86
N PHE A 324 14.48 23.70 10.52
CA PHE A 324 13.50 24.55 11.18
C PHE A 324 12.47 23.70 11.89
N SER A 325 12.26 23.94 13.17
CA SER A 325 11.22 23.32 13.98
C SER A 325 10.47 24.37 14.80
N SER A 326 9.40 23.98 15.45
CA SER A 326 8.61 24.86 16.33
C SER A 326 9.32 25.22 17.65
N SER A 327 10.42 24.55 17.97
CA SER A 327 11.15 24.73 19.23
C SER A 327 12.55 25.29 19.04
N GLU A 328 13.13 25.19 17.88
CA GLU A 328 14.49 25.61 17.60
C GLU A 328 14.80 25.66 16.10
N ILE A 329 15.80 26.48 15.74
CA ILE A 329 16.44 26.39 14.43
C ILE A 329 17.84 25.82 14.66
N THR A 330 18.22 24.79 13.93
CA THR A 330 19.55 24.18 14.02
C THR A 330 20.34 24.37 12.75
N ILE A 331 21.64 24.55 12.90
CA ILE A 331 22.58 24.84 11.80
C ILE A 331 23.87 24.04 11.98
N TYR A 332 24.38 23.43 10.89
CA TYR A 332 25.61 22.66 10.91
C TYR A 332 26.51 23.01 9.73
N PHE A 333 27.75 23.39 10.01
CA PHE A 333 28.75 23.89 9.05
C PHE A 333 29.81 22.85 8.66
N GLY A 334 29.63 21.58 9.00
CA GLY A 334 30.63 20.52 8.74
C GLY A 334 31.84 20.58 9.69
N THR A 335 31.68 21.14 10.87
CA THR A 335 32.78 21.44 11.80
C THR A 335 32.82 20.64 13.10
N GLY A 336 31.92 19.63 13.24
CA GLY A 336 31.79 18.85 14.49
C GLY A 336 30.95 19.55 15.57
N VAL A 337 30.38 20.72 15.28
CA VAL A 337 29.51 21.47 16.19
C VAL A 337 28.19 21.79 15.51
N GLU A 338 27.07 21.39 16.11
CA GLU A 338 25.73 21.83 15.74
C GLU A 338 25.36 23.07 16.57
N TYR A 339 25.00 24.14 15.90
CA TYR A 339 24.54 25.37 16.49
C TYR A 339 23.03 25.42 16.60
N VAL A 340 22.53 25.86 17.77
CA VAL A 340 21.11 25.84 18.10
C VAL A 340 20.65 27.24 18.47
N VAL A 341 19.61 27.71 17.79
CA VAL A 341 18.89 28.95 18.13
C VAL A 341 17.56 28.54 18.72
N PRO A 342 17.40 28.60 20.07
CA PRO A 342 16.16 28.13 20.72
C PRO A 342 14.99 29.10 20.47
N ILE A 343 13.81 28.55 20.24
CA ILE A 343 12.55 29.29 20.06
C ILE A 343 11.70 29.13 21.32
N ARG A 344 11.34 30.24 21.97
CA ARG A 344 10.42 30.22 23.12
C ARG A 344 9.01 29.94 22.69
N LYS A 345 8.34 29.02 23.38
CA LYS A 345 6.92 28.74 23.17
C LYS A 345 6.02 29.64 24.01
N THR A 346 6.48 30.03 25.17
CA THR A 346 5.77 30.96 26.09
C THR A 346 6.68 32.08 26.53
N LEU A 347 6.11 33.15 27.09
CA LEU A 347 6.91 34.28 27.61
C LEU A 347 7.80 33.92 28.81
N LEU A 348 7.60 32.75 29.41
CA LEU A 348 8.38 32.28 30.57
C LEU A 348 9.51 31.32 30.16
N ASP A 349 9.54 30.89 28.90
CA ASP A 349 10.59 30.00 28.39
C ASP A 349 11.84 30.81 28.00
N ASP A 350 13.01 30.24 28.23
CA ASP A 350 14.26 30.76 27.70
C ASP A 350 14.33 30.62 26.18
N GLY A 351 14.85 31.62 25.48
CA GLY A 351 14.98 31.59 24.02
C GLY A 351 14.42 32.82 23.32
N PHE A 352 14.41 32.79 22.02
CA PHE A 352 13.98 33.89 21.15
C PHE A 352 12.53 33.72 20.69
N SER A 353 11.87 34.80 20.33
CA SER A 353 10.67 34.67 19.45
C SER A 353 11.09 34.08 18.10
N LEU A 354 10.17 33.52 17.37
CA LEU A 354 10.44 32.93 16.03
C LEU A 354 11.11 33.98 15.09
N SER A 355 10.63 35.22 15.10
CA SER A 355 11.21 36.29 14.29
C SER A 355 12.65 36.67 14.71
N GLU A 356 12.93 36.74 16.03
CA GLU A 356 14.28 36.99 16.53
C GLU A 356 15.24 35.84 16.19
N ALA A 357 14.79 34.58 16.36
CA ALA A 357 15.57 33.39 16.00
C ALA A 357 15.88 33.36 14.50
N PHE A 358 14.92 33.73 13.68
CA PHE A 358 15.09 33.80 12.22
C PHE A 358 16.11 34.86 11.80
N GLU A 359 16.09 36.07 12.41
CA GLU A 359 17.07 37.11 12.10
C GLU A 359 18.54 36.68 12.37
N ILE A 360 18.74 35.75 13.31
CA ILE A 360 20.07 35.17 13.59
C ILE A 360 20.58 34.34 12.42
N VAL A 361 19.70 33.57 11.75
CA VAL A 361 20.06 32.64 10.67
C VAL A 361 19.75 33.15 9.27
N LYS A 362 19.17 34.34 9.15
CA LYS A 362 18.58 34.89 7.92
C LYS A 362 19.56 34.92 6.74
N GLU A 363 20.83 35.21 6.97
CA GLU A 363 21.83 35.28 5.90
C GLU A 363 22.01 33.93 5.18
N TYR A 364 21.77 32.80 5.89
CA TYR A 364 21.83 31.44 5.33
C TYR A 364 20.56 31.06 4.57
N THR A 365 19.55 31.91 4.58
CA THR A 365 18.30 31.71 3.81
C THR A 365 18.20 32.61 2.57
N THR A 366 19.18 33.46 2.38
CA THR A 366 19.20 34.46 1.30
C THR A 366 20.13 34.09 0.14
N SER A 367 20.04 34.83 -0.95
CA SER A 367 20.86 34.63 -2.16
C SER A 367 22.35 34.61 -1.83
N GLY A 368 23.08 33.71 -2.44
CA GLY A 368 24.52 33.45 -2.19
C GLY A 368 24.78 32.43 -1.08
N ALA A 369 23.79 32.05 -0.28
CA ALA A 369 23.95 30.96 0.68
C ALA A 369 23.76 29.58 -0.04
N ASN A 370 24.58 28.60 0.39
CA ASN A 370 24.52 27.22 -0.12
C ASN A 370 24.12 26.29 1.03
N VAL A 371 22.91 25.80 1.00
CA VAL A 371 22.32 25.06 2.13
C VAL A 371 21.72 23.73 1.75
N ILE A 372 21.69 22.82 2.71
CA ILE A 372 20.94 21.56 2.64
C ILE A 372 19.75 21.66 3.60
N VAL A 373 18.59 21.31 3.12
CA VAL A 373 17.37 21.17 3.95
C VAL A 373 16.74 19.80 3.71
N PHE A 374 15.89 19.37 4.63
CA PHE A 374 15.21 18.08 4.46
C PHE A 374 14.19 18.13 3.31
N ASN A 375 13.32 19.16 3.26
CA ASN A 375 12.33 19.41 2.23
C ASN A 375 12.30 20.92 1.94
N LYS A 376 12.75 21.29 0.75
CA LYS A 376 12.87 22.69 0.34
C LYS A 376 11.52 23.41 0.28
N LYS A 377 10.48 22.75 -0.18
CA LYS A 377 9.12 23.30 -0.27
C LYS A 377 8.55 23.63 1.12
N ASP A 378 8.74 22.72 2.08
CA ASP A 378 8.23 22.90 3.44
C ASP A 378 8.95 24.08 4.13
N VAL A 379 10.27 24.23 3.93
CA VAL A 379 11.01 25.38 4.43
C VAL A 379 10.51 26.69 3.81
N LYS A 380 10.29 26.73 2.49
CA LYS A 380 9.72 27.90 1.81
C LYS A 380 8.33 28.26 2.36
N ARG A 381 7.50 27.25 2.60
CA ARG A 381 6.15 27.41 3.15
C ARG A 381 6.22 27.98 4.56
N PHE A 382 7.02 27.38 5.43
CA PHE A 382 7.22 27.84 6.80
C PHE A 382 7.70 29.30 6.86
N LEU A 383 8.70 29.67 6.07
CA LEU A 383 9.21 31.04 6.05
C LEU A 383 8.18 32.03 5.51
N LEU A 384 7.40 31.65 4.53
CA LEU A 384 6.37 32.53 3.96
C LEU A 384 5.20 32.74 4.92
N ASP A 385 4.67 31.66 5.46
CA ASP A 385 3.42 31.67 6.24
C ASP A 385 3.64 32.23 7.65
N ASP A 386 4.72 31.80 8.33
CA ASP A 386 4.98 32.17 9.73
C ASP A 386 5.81 33.44 9.90
N LEU A 387 6.64 33.81 8.90
CA LEU A 387 7.57 34.90 8.99
C LEU A 387 7.42 35.96 7.89
N SER A 388 6.55 35.75 6.92
CA SER A 388 6.41 36.58 5.70
C SER A 388 7.76 36.80 5.00
N ALA A 389 8.65 35.82 5.07
CA ALA A 389 10.00 35.85 4.54
C ALA A 389 10.17 34.97 3.30
N GLN A 390 11.11 35.31 2.44
CA GLN A 390 11.42 34.52 1.25
C GLN A 390 12.68 33.69 1.47
N PHE A 391 12.66 32.44 0.99
CA PHE A 391 13.80 31.55 0.93
C PHE A 391 14.45 31.59 -0.45
N THR A 392 15.55 32.34 -0.58
CA THR A 392 16.25 32.55 -1.84
C THR A 392 17.65 31.93 -1.91
N ALA A 393 18.04 31.16 -0.88
CA ALA A 393 19.31 30.43 -0.85
C ALA A 393 19.35 29.36 -1.98
N HIS A 394 20.56 29.03 -2.43
CA HIS A 394 20.80 27.85 -3.25
C HIS A 394 20.68 26.60 -2.37
N ALA A 395 19.49 26.01 -2.36
CA ALA A 395 19.18 24.93 -1.44
C ALA A 395 19.16 23.57 -2.12
N GLN A 396 19.85 22.63 -1.51
CA GLN A 396 19.76 21.21 -1.80
C GLN A 396 18.62 20.58 -0.98
N ASP A 397 17.95 19.59 -1.55
CA ASP A 397 16.80 18.92 -0.92
C ASP A 397 17.12 17.45 -0.64
N LEU A 398 17.29 17.11 0.65
CA LEU A 398 17.63 15.77 1.08
C LEU A 398 16.49 14.76 0.75
N SER A 399 15.23 15.19 0.84
CA SER A 399 14.09 14.32 0.57
C SER A 399 14.05 13.86 -0.89
N LEU A 400 14.41 14.73 -1.83
CA LEU A 400 14.50 14.43 -3.26
C LEU A 400 15.70 13.51 -3.56
N VAL A 401 16.87 13.75 -2.95
CA VAL A 401 18.04 12.88 -3.09
C VAL A 401 17.71 11.47 -2.58
N LYS A 402 17.11 11.38 -1.39
CA LYS A 402 16.66 10.10 -0.80
C LYS A 402 15.69 9.38 -1.72
N TYR A 403 14.69 10.08 -2.24
CA TYR A 403 13.70 9.50 -3.14
C TYR A 403 14.35 8.92 -4.40
N LEU A 404 15.25 9.64 -5.05
CA LEU A 404 15.92 9.19 -6.28
C LEU A 404 16.81 7.97 -6.05
N VAL A 405 17.51 7.92 -4.92
CA VAL A 405 18.43 6.81 -4.60
C VAL A 405 17.69 5.58 -4.12
N SER A 406 16.68 5.72 -3.26
CA SER A 406 15.95 4.57 -2.67
C SER A 406 14.74 4.14 -3.46
N GLN A 407 14.12 5.07 -4.19
CA GLN A 407 12.89 4.92 -4.98
C GLN A 407 11.75 4.18 -4.24
N ALA A 408 11.82 4.14 -2.94
CA ALA A 408 10.72 3.73 -2.10
C ALA A 408 9.72 4.88 -2.08
N GLY A 409 8.68 4.82 -2.90
CA GLY A 409 7.58 5.78 -2.87
C GLY A 409 6.95 5.81 -1.48
N GLY A 410 6.54 6.98 -1.02
CA GLY A 410 5.87 7.21 0.26
C GLY A 410 6.25 8.56 0.86
N SER A 411 5.34 9.13 1.64
CA SER A 411 5.64 10.30 2.45
C SER A 411 6.54 9.86 3.60
N GLN A 412 7.69 10.51 3.75
CA GLN A 412 8.64 10.27 4.83
C GLN A 412 8.86 11.57 5.58
N THR A 413 8.83 11.53 6.90
CA THR A 413 9.18 12.67 7.75
C THR A 413 10.70 12.71 7.97
N LEU A 414 11.22 13.83 8.51
CA LEU A 414 12.62 13.91 8.90
C LEU A 414 12.92 12.88 10.00
N GLU A 415 12.03 12.73 10.97
CA GLU A 415 12.17 11.76 12.07
C GLU A 415 12.27 10.33 11.56
N ASP A 416 11.43 9.95 10.58
CA ASP A 416 11.51 8.64 9.93
C ASP A 416 12.89 8.42 9.27
N LEU A 417 13.40 9.47 8.59
CA LEU A 417 14.70 9.41 7.93
C LEU A 417 15.85 9.29 8.92
N LEU A 418 15.85 10.11 9.98
CA LEU A 418 16.86 10.05 11.02
C LEU A 418 16.89 8.66 11.65
N SER A 419 15.74 8.13 11.99
CA SER A 419 15.58 6.78 12.54
C SER A 419 16.07 5.71 11.56
N GLU A 420 15.76 5.82 10.26
CA GLU A 420 16.23 4.87 9.22
C GLU A 420 17.76 4.81 9.14
N TYR A 421 18.43 5.96 9.30
CA TYR A 421 19.91 6.06 9.22
C TYR A 421 20.63 5.97 10.56
N GLY A 422 19.89 5.74 11.67
CA GLY A 422 20.48 5.56 13.00
C GLY A 422 20.94 6.83 13.69
N TYR A 423 20.48 8.01 13.22
CA TYR A 423 20.82 9.28 13.86
C TYR A 423 19.87 9.62 15.01
N GLN A 424 20.41 10.26 16.05
CA GLN A 424 19.60 10.79 17.14
C GLN A 424 18.81 12.03 16.68
N HIS A 425 17.56 12.15 17.10
CA HIS A 425 16.70 13.29 16.78
C HIS A 425 17.20 14.59 17.41
N THR A 426 18.16 14.51 18.33
CA THR A 426 18.76 15.67 19.03
C THR A 426 19.68 16.49 18.12
N TYR A 427 20.19 15.93 17.02
CA TYR A 427 21.16 16.58 16.13
C TYR A 427 20.64 16.62 14.66
N PRO A 428 19.50 17.30 14.40
CA PRO A 428 18.85 17.20 13.09
C PRO A 428 19.66 17.83 11.95
N ALA A 429 20.34 18.96 12.16
CA ALA A 429 21.12 19.59 11.09
C ALA A 429 22.39 18.80 10.76
N TYR A 430 23.07 18.26 11.77
CA TYR A 430 24.20 17.34 11.56
C TYR A 430 23.77 16.10 10.78
N ALA A 431 22.66 15.51 11.17
CA ALA A 431 22.13 14.31 10.50
C ALA A 431 21.72 14.60 9.04
N ILE A 432 21.03 15.71 8.78
CA ILE A 432 20.72 16.18 7.43
C ILE A 432 21.97 16.27 6.57
N TYR A 433 23.04 16.90 7.11
CA TYR A 433 24.32 17.06 6.40
C TYR A 433 24.96 15.71 6.07
N SER A 434 25.07 14.84 7.07
CA SER A 434 25.75 13.54 6.95
C SER A 434 25.01 12.57 6.03
N ILE A 435 23.67 12.48 6.15
CA ILE A 435 22.84 11.65 5.28
C ILE A 435 22.89 12.18 3.85
N TYR A 436 22.83 13.52 3.66
CA TYR A 436 22.92 14.11 2.33
C TYR A 436 24.25 13.78 1.66
N ASP A 437 25.38 13.93 2.34
CA ASP A 437 26.72 13.62 1.78
C ASP A 437 26.80 12.15 1.34
N GLN A 438 26.32 11.25 2.17
CA GLN A 438 26.26 9.80 1.84
C GLN A 438 25.37 9.51 0.63
N LEU A 439 24.15 10.04 0.62
CA LEU A 439 23.18 9.76 -0.43
C LEU A 439 23.54 10.48 -1.73
N TYR A 440 24.10 11.66 -1.68
CA TYR A 440 24.50 12.39 -2.86
C TYR A 440 25.71 11.75 -3.57
N LYS A 441 26.62 11.10 -2.82
CA LYS A 441 27.66 10.25 -3.40
C LYS A 441 27.04 9.09 -4.17
N LYS A 442 26.08 8.39 -3.57
CA LYS A 442 25.37 7.30 -4.22
C LYS A 442 24.57 7.76 -5.43
N LEU A 443 23.93 8.93 -5.36
CA LEU A 443 23.22 9.54 -6.48
C LEU A 443 24.13 9.77 -7.68
N LYS A 444 25.38 10.22 -7.44
CA LYS A 444 26.40 10.35 -8.49
C LYS A 444 26.83 9.01 -9.09
N GLU A 445 27.08 8.03 -8.24
CA GLU A 445 27.44 6.67 -8.66
C GLU A 445 26.34 6.04 -9.51
N ASP A 446 25.09 6.29 -9.16
CA ASP A 446 23.91 5.82 -9.90
C ASP A 446 23.63 6.61 -11.21
N GLY A 447 24.39 7.68 -11.50
CA GLY A 447 24.23 8.51 -12.70
C GLY A 447 22.96 9.37 -12.70
N LEU A 448 22.44 9.74 -11.51
CA LEU A 448 21.18 10.44 -11.35
C LEU A 448 21.34 11.96 -11.12
N THR A 449 22.57 12.48 -11.22
CA THR A 449 22.87 13.89 -10.93
C THR A 449 22.09 14.83 -11.82
N SER A 450 22.08 14.65 -13.14
CA SER A 450 21.31 15.52 -14.07
C SER A 450 19.81 15.47 -13.80
N LEU A 451 19.26 14.28 -13.49
CA LEU A 451 17.85 14.19 -13.11
C LEU A 451 17.53 14.98 -11.85
N TYR A 452 18.40 14.94 -10.85
CA TYR A 452 18.24 15.71 -9.63
C TYR A 452 18.39 17.21 -9.86
N GLU A 453 19.52 17.64 -10.44
CA GLU A 453 19.88 19.06 -10.53
C GLU A 453 19.10 19.81 -11.60
N GLU A 454 18.74 19.16 -12.72
CA GLU A 454 18.07 19.81 -13.84
C GLU A 454 16.55 19.63 -13.83
N VAL A 455 16.03 18.61 -13.08
CA VAL A 455 14.60 18.33 -13.09
C VAL A 455 14.00 18.38 -11.69
N GLU A 456 14.38 17.48 -10.77
CA GLU A 456 13.63 17.36 -9.51
C GLU A 456 13.84 18.58 -8.59
N LEU A 457 15.04 19.08 -8.48
CA LEU A 457 15.33 20.22 -7.63
C LEU A 457 14.72 21.53 -8.14
N PRO A 458 14.83 21.92 -9.43
CA PRO A 458 14.15 23.11 -9.96
C PRO A 458 12.64 22.97 -9.93
N LEU A 459 12.11 21.78 -10.16
CA LEU A 459 10.68 21.53 -10.11
C LEU A 459 10.07 21.85 -8.74
N SER A 460 10.81 21.65 -7.64
CA SER A 460 10.32 21.98 -6.31
C SER A 460 9.95 23.46 -6.16
N ASP A 461 10.66 24.35 -6.84
CA ASP A 461 10.34 25.79 -6.88
C ASP A 461 9.07 26.05 -7.69
N VAL A 462 8.93 25.42 -8.86
CA VAL A 462 7.73 25.56 -9.70
C VAL A 462 6.49 25.06 -8.95
N LEU A 463 6.60 23.92 -8.28
CA LEU A 463 5.48 23.36 -7.49
C LEU A 463 5.11 24.26 -6.32
N PHE A 464 6.08 24.82 -5.62
CA PHE A 464 5.82 25.79 -4.56
C PHE A 464 5.04 27.01 -5.08
N GLU A 465 5.42 27.54 -6.23
CA GLU A 465 4.73 28.67 -6.85
C GLU A 465 3.30 28.30 -7.28
N MET A 466 3.09 27.12 -7.85
CA MET A 466 1.77 26.61 -8.21
C MET A 466 0.86 26.44 -7.00
N GLU A 467 1.40 25.84 -5.92
CA GLU A 467 0.69 25.67 -4.65
C GLU A 467 0.30 27.01 -4.04
N ASN A 468 1.22 27.98 -4.07
CA ASN A 468 0.97 29.32 -3.54
C ASN A 468 -0.02 30.10 -4.42
N ALA A 469 0.03 29.91 -5.74
CA ALA A 469 -0.94 30.47 -6.65
C ALA A 469 -2.36 29.98 -6.35
N GLY A 470 -2.57 28.68 -6.16
CA GLY A 470 -3.88 28.09 -5.97
C GLY A 470 -4.80 28.16 -7.19
N PHE A 471 -5.98 27.57 -7.10
CA PHE A 471 -6.97 27.57 -8.17
C PHE A 471 -8.27 28.21 -7.67
N LYS A 472 -8.87 29.10 -8.46
CA LYS A 472 -10.12 29.80 -8.12
C LYS A 472 -11.31 28.85 -8.25
N VAL A 473 -12.13 28.82 -7.20
CA VAL A 473 -13.39 28.06 -7.18
C VAL A 473 -14.56 29.06 -7.16
N ASP A 474 -15.52 28.84 -8.05
CA ASP A 474 -16.82 29.53 -8.01
C ASP A 474 -17.69 28.90 -6.93
N ILE A 475 -17.83 29.61 -5.80
CA ILE A 475 -18.60 29.16 -4.64
C ILE A 475 -20.11 29.09 -4.98
N GLY A 476 -20.61 29.92 -5.88
CA GLY A 476 -22.00 29.86 -6.33
C GLY A 476 -22.29 28.59 -7.09
N ALA A 477 -21.43 28.27 -8.07
CA ALA A 477 -21.49 27.04 -8.84
C ALA A 477 -21.33 25.80 -7.93
N LEU A 478 -20.42 25.85 -6.94
CA LEU A 478 -20.22 24.78 -5.95
C LEU A 478 -21.49 24.52 -5.13
N ASN A 479 -22.16 25.56 -4.62
CA ASN A 479 -23.39 25.42 -3.86
C ASN A 479 -24.55 24.90 -4.72
N THR A 480 -24.69 25.39 -5.94
CA THR A 480 -25.69 24.89 -6.90
C THR A 480 -25.49 23.40 -7.19
N ALA A 481 -24.25 22.96 -7.36
CA ALA A 481 -23.96 21.54 -7.56
C ALA A 481 -24.25 20.71 -6.29
N SER A 482 -23.98 21.25 -5.10
CA SER A 482 -24.32 20.60 -3.81
C SER A 482 -25.81 20.31 -3.72
N GLU A 483 -26.66 21.30 -3.99
CA GLU A 483 -28.12 21.19 -3.97
C GLU A 483 -28.59 20.18 -5.03
N LYS A 484 -28.11 20.29 -6.26
CA LYS A 484 -28.44 19.39 -7.38
C LYS A 484 -28.11 17.95 -7.04
N TYR A 485 -26.91 17.66 -6.52
CA TYR A 485 -26.52 16.29 -6.19
C TYR A 485 -27.31 15.75 -4.98
N ALA A 486 -27.62 16.57 -4.00
CA ALA A 486 -28.47 16.17 -2.87
C ALA A 486 -29.88 15.77 -3.34
N GLU A 487 -30.47 16.50 -4.30
CA GLU A 487 -31.78 16.17 -4.88
C GLU A 487 -31.72 14.86 -5.67
N ILE A 488 -30.70 14.68 -6.53
CA ILE A 488 -30.47 13.43 -7.29
C ILE A 488 -30.33 12.24 -6.36
N LEU A 489 -29.52 12.35 -5.31
CA LEU A 489 -29.30 11.28 -4.33
C LEU A 489 -30.60 10.91 -3.62
N LYS A 490 -31.39 11.90 -3.20
CA LYS A 490 -32.68 11.67 -2.55
C LYS A 490 -33.65 10.92 -3.47
N GLY A 491 -33.68 11.28 -4.75
CA GLY A 491 -34.46 10.55 -5.77
C GLY A 491 -34.01 9.11 -5.93
N LEU A 492 -32.71 8.89 -6.14
CA LEU A 492 -32.12 7.55 -6.29
C LEU A 492 -32.33 6.67 -5.04
N GLU A 493 -32.18 7.24 -3.84
CA GLU A 493 -32.44 6.52 -2.60
C GLU A 493 -33.91 6.07 -2.48
N SER A 494 -34.85 6.95 -2.85
CA SER A 494 -36.27 6.60 -2.88
C SER A 494 -36.58 5.45 -3.84
N GLU A 495 -36.03 5.50 -5.07
CA GLU A 495 -36.21 4.44 -6.05
C GLU A 495 -35.56 3.13 -5.62
N ILE A 496 -34.35 3.18 -5.05
CA ILE A 496 -33.65 2.00 -4.54
C ILE A 496 -34.43 1.36 -3.40
N ARG A 497 -34.95 2.18 -2.44
CA ARG A 497 -35.78 1.68 -1.32
C ARG A 497 -37.08 1.05 -1.81
N ALA A 498 -37.73 1.64 -2.81
CA ALA A 498 -38.93 1.08 -3.43
C ALA A 498 -38.66 -0.27 -4.09
N LEU A 499 -37.59 -0.39 -4.91
CA LEU A 499 -37.21 -1.64 -5.54
C LEU A 499 -36.71 -2.70 -4.55
N ALA A 500 -36.14 -2.27 -3.44
CA ALA A 500 -35.73 -3.13 -2.33
C ALA A 500 -36.92 -3.53 -1.44
N GLU A 501 -38.11 -2.92 -1.60
CA GLU A 501 -39.26 -3.03 -0.68
C GLU A 501 -38.82 -2.85 0.80
N ASN A 502 -37.98 -1.85 1.05
CA ASN A 502 -37.43 -1.56 2.37
C ASN A 502 -37.20 -0.05 2.53
N GLU A 503 -38.15 0.63 3.14
CA GLU A 503 -38.14 2.08 3.34
C GLU A 503 -37.01 2.54 4.28
N THR A 504 -36.55 1.67 5.17
CA THR A 504 -35.48 1.98 6.14
C THR A 504 -34.09 1.60 5.64
N LEU A 505 -33.95 1.14 4.41
CA LEU A 505 -32.67 0.73 3.84
C LEU A 505 -31.68 1.91 3.84
N ASN A 506 -30.54 1.70 4.48
CA ASN A 506 -29.38 2.59 4.32
C ASN A 506 -28.59 2.19 3.07
N VAL A 507 -28.80 2.95 1.98
CA VAL A 507 -28.14 2.72 0.68
C VAL A 507 -26.61 2.84 0.77
N ASN A 508 -26.09 3.58 1.77
CA ASN A 508 -24.66 3.72 2.03
C ASN A 508 -24.06 2.56 2.83
N SER A 509 -24.89 1.59 3.29
CA SER A 509 -24.39 0.42 4.02
C SER A 509 -24.13 -0.77 3.08
N PRO A 510 -22.85 -1.16 2.81
CA PRO A 510 -22.54 -2.31 1.97
C PRO A 510 -23.17 -3.61 2.50
N LYS A 511 -23.31 -3.75 3.83
CA LYS A 511 -23.89 -4.92 4.46
C LYS A 511 -25.39 -5.02 4.14
N GLN A 512 -26.14 -3.96 4.39
CA GLN A 512 -27.59 -3.95 4.11
C GLN A 512 -27.90 -4.12 2.61
N LEU A 513 -27.12 -3.45 1.75
CA LEU A 513 -27.22 -3.65 0.30
C LEU A 513 -26.92 -5.09 -0.10
N GLY A 514 -25.90 -5.72 0.50
CA GLY A 514 -25.55 -7.11 0.23
C GLY A 514 -26.69 -8.07 0.61
N GLU A 515 -27.32 -7.88 1.77
CA GLU A 515 -28.47 -8.66 2.21
C GLU A 515 -29.67 -8.48 1.26
N VAL A 516 -29.97 -7.24 0.86
CA VAL A 516 -31.04 -6.97 -0.12
C VAL A 516 -30.77 -7.63 -1.47
N LEU A 517 -29.58 -7.44 -2.03
CA LEU A 517 -29.25 -7.94 -3.38
C LEU A 517 -29.19 -9.46 -3.44
N PHE A 518 -28.55 -10.11 -2.46
CA PHE A 518 -28.21 -11.52 -2.56
C PHE A 518 -29.12 -12.45 -1.75
N GLU A 519 -29.77 -11.95 -0.69
CA GLU A 519 -30.69 -12.77 0.13
C GLU A 519 -32.15 -12.49 -0.21
N LYS A 520 -32.57 -11.21 -0.27
CA LYS A 520 -33.96 -10.83 -0.56
C LYS A 520 -34.28 -10.95 -2.06
N LEU A 521 -33.55 -10.21 -2.90
CA LEU A 521 -33.78 -10.17 -4.35
C LEU A 521 -33.13 -11.33 -5.10
N LYS A 522 -32.22 -12.07 -4.47
CA LYS A 522 -31.49 -13.22 -5.01
C LYS A 522 -30.83 -12.97 -6.37
N ILE A 523 -30.24 -11.79 -6.54
CA ILE A 523 -29.58 -11.35 -7.78
C ILE A 523 -28.21 -12.02 -7.88
N GLY A 524 -28.11 -13.13 -8.58
CA GLY A 524 -26.86 -13.84 -8.81
C GLY A 524 -26.28 -14.54 -7.56
N LYS A 525 -25.02 -15.01 -7.67
CA LYS A 525 -24.28 -15.61 -6.54
C LYS A 525 -23.39 -14.56 -5.90
N GLY A 526 -23.79 -14.05 -4.75
CA GLY A 526 -23.01 -13.08 -4.01
C GLY A 526 -21.64 -13.61 -3.54
N LYS A 527 -20.57 -12.85 -3.75
CA LYS A 527 -19.26 -13.15 -3.20
C LYS A 527 -19.25 -12.78 -1.72
N LYS A 528 -19.22 -13.76 -0.81
CA LYS A 528 -19.15 -13.52 0.64
C LYS A 528 -17.78 -12.94 1.03
N THR A 529 -17.82 -11.95 1.90
CA THR A 529 -16.66 -11.33 2.56
C THR A 529 -16.78 -11.50 4.08
N LYS A 530 -15.79 -11.04 4.84
CA LYS A 530 -15.82 -11.08 6.32
C LYS A 530 -17.01 -10.32 6.92
N SER A 531 -17.44 -9.24 6.28
CA SER A 531 -18.52 -8.35 6.75
C SER A 531 -19.87 -8.58 6.07
N GLY A 532 -20.04 -9.64 5.29
CA GLY A 532 -21.22 -9.92 4.51
C GLY A 532 -20.93 -10.17 3.03
N TYR A 533 -21.85 -9.77 2.14
CA TYR A 533 -21.62 -9.88 0.70
C TYR A 533 -20.82 -8.69 0.17
N SER A 534 -19.92 -8.98 -0.79
CA SER A 534 -19.24 -7.90 -1.52
C SER A 534 -20.22 -7.18 -2.44
N THR A 535 -20.28 -5.87 -2.29
CA THR A 535 -21.02 -4.98 -3.20
C THR A 535 -20.06 -4.02 -3.91
N SER A 536 -18.80 -4.41 -4.15
CA SER A 536 -17.83 -3.59 -4.89
C SER A 536 -18.33 -3.28 -6.30
N ALA A 537 -17.80 -2.21 -6.90
CA ALA A 537 -18.19 -1.79 -8.26
C ALA A 537 -18.07 -2.96 -9.26
N ASP A 538 -16.95 -3.69 -9.26
CA ASP A 538 -16.76 -4.86 -10.12
C ASP A 538 -17.84 -5.95 -9.98
N VAL A 539 -18.32 -6.18 -8.74
CA VAL A 539 -19.38 -7.16 -8.47
C VAL A 539 -20.71 -6.66 -9.01
N LEU A 540 -21.03 -5.38 -8.77
CA LEU A 540 -22.27 -4.76 -9.25
C LEU A 540 -22.30 -4.62 -10.77
N GLU A 541 -21.21 -4.20 -11.40
CA GLU A 541 -21.08 -4.17 -12.88
C GLU A 541 -21.29 -5.55 -13.50
N GLY A 542 -20.80 -6.60 -12.85
CA GLY A 542 -21.05 -7.99 -13.29
C GLY A 542 -22.52 -8.44 -13.17
N LEU A 543 -23.34 -7.68 -12.44
CA LEU A 543 -24.78 -7.90 -12.25
C LEU A 543 -25.63 -6.91 -13.06
N GLU A 544 -25.01 -6.03 -13.86
CA GLU A 544 -25.70 -5.06 -14.69
C GLU A 544 -26.64 -5.81 -15.68
N GLY A 545 -27.90 -5.40 -15.71
CA GLY A 545 -28.93 -6.08 -16.48
C GLY A 545 -29.68 -7.22 -15.76
N ALA A 546 -29.20 -7.68 -14.60
CA ALA A 546 -29.92 -8.70 -13.84
C ALA A 546 -31.14 -8.17 -13.07
N HIS A 547 -31.08 -6.91 -12.64
CA HIS A 547 -32.18 -6.24 -11.93
C HIS A 547 -32.07 -4.71 -12.02
N ALA A 548 -33.20 -3.99 -12.10
CA ALA A 548 -33.24 -2.54 -12.23
C ALA A 548 -32.57 -1.78 -11.07
N ILE A 549 -32.47 -2.37 -9.88
CA ILE A 549 -31.83 -1.78 -8.71
C ILE A 549 -30.30 -1.57 -8.88
N VAL A 550 -29.64 -2.42 -9.68
CA VAL A 550 -28.16 -2.43 -9.80
C VAL A 550 -27.62 -1.15 -10.44
N PRO A 551 -28.13 -0.68 -11.61
CA PRO A 551 -27.66 0.58 -12.19
C PRO A 551 -27.96 1.79 -11.28
N LEU A 552 -29.06 1.77 -10.52
CA LEU A 552 -29.38 2.84 -9.57
C LEU A 552 -28.38 2.90 -8.41
N ILE A 553 -27.96 1.75 -7.87
CA ILE A 553 -26.92 1.68 -6.83
C ILE A 553 -25.58 2.18 -7.36
N LEU A 554 -25.19 1.80 -8.57
CA LEU A 554 -23.96 2.27 -9.20
C LEU A 554 -23.99 3.80 -9.39
N LYS A 555 -25.10 4.33 -9.91
CA LYS A 555 -25.30 5.78 -10.09
C LYS A 555 -25.32 6.52 -8.74
N HIS A 556 -26.02 5.99 -7.74
CA HIS A 556 -26.02 6.56 -6.39
C HIS A 556 -24.60 6.68 -5.83
N ARG A 557 -23.78 5.63 -5.91
CA ARG A 557 -22.39 5.66 -5.44
C ARG A 557 -21.52 6.66 -6.18
N GLN A 558 -21.71 6.77 -7.49
CA GLN A 558 -21.02 7.76 -8.32
C GLN A 558 -21.32 9.18 -7.83
N ILE A 559 -22.60 9.54 -7.75
CA ILE A 559 -23.05 10.87 -7.30
C ILE A 559 -22.65 11.14 -5.84
N GLN A 560 -22.81 10.14 -4.96
CA GLN A 560 -22.40 10.25 -3.55
C GLN A 560 -20.91 10.56 -3.41
N LYS A 561 -20.07 9.90 -4.21
CA LYS A 561 -18.62 10.18 -4.25
C LYS A 561 -18.33 11.60 -4.75
N LEU A 562 -19.01 12.04 -5.80
CA LEU A 562 -18.84 13.40 -6.34
C LEU A 562 -19.24 14.44 -5.28
N GLN A 563 -20.38 14.27 -4.64
CA GLN A 563 -20.84 15.19 -3.62
C GLN A 563 -19.91 15.21 -2.40
N SER A 564 -19.61 14.04 -1.83
CA SER A 564 -18.84 13.99 -0.58
C SER A 564 -17.38 14.39 -0.76
N THR A 565 -16.74 13.97 -1.87
CA THR A 565 -15.30 14.17 -2.07
C THR A 565 -14.98 15.54 -2.69
N TYR A 566 -15.74 15.94 -3.72
CA TYR A 566 -15.37 17.10 -4.52
C TYR A 566 -16.22 18.34 -4.22
N VAL A 567 -17.47 18.17 -3.78
CA VAL A 567 -18.31 19.33 -3.45
C VAL A 567 -18.17 19.67 -1.96
N GLU A 568 -18.61 18.76 -1.08
CA GLU A 568 -18.55 19.00 0.36
C GLU A 568 -17.11 18.95 0.89
N GLY A 569 -16.28 18.07 0.35
CA GLY A 569 -14.88 17.96 0.73
C GLY A 569 -14.03 19.19 0.38
N PHE A 570 -14.40 19.96 -0.65
CA PHE A 570 -13.67 21.17 -1.04
C PHE A 570 -14.07 22.39 -0.21
N LYS A 571 -15.34 22.50 0.26
CA LYS A 571 -15.84 23.65 1.02
C LYS A 571 -14.93 24.10 2.17
N PRO A 572 -14.43 23.21 3.05
CA PRO A 572 -13.54 23.61 4.14
C PRO A 572 -12.14 24.01 3.69
N LEU A 573 -11.70 23.62 2.49
CA LEU A 573 -10.36 23.87 1.95
C LEU A 573 -10.27 25.16 1.12
N ILE A 574 -11.39 25.77 0.82
CA ILE A 574 -11.43 27.04 0.06
C ILE A 574 -11.15 28.18 1.03
N ASP A 575 -10.12 28.98 0.72
CA ASP A 575 -9.86 30.22 1.44
C ASP A 575 -11.03 31.19 1.24
N LYS A 576 -11.68 31.55 2.35
CA LYS A 576 -12.90 32.37 2.34
C LYS A 576 -12.68 33.81 1.83
N LYS A 577 -11.45 34.33 1.90
CA LYS A 577 -11.13 35.70 1.46
C LYS A 577 -10.84 35.75 -0.04
N THR A 578 -10.08 34.77 -0.54
CA THR A 578 -9.61 34.75 -1.94
C THR A 578 -10.50 33.90 -2.84
N GLY A 579 -11.19 32.90 -2.27
CA GLY A 579 -11.92 31.87 -3.00
C GLY A 579 -10.99 30.90 -3.75
N LEU A 580 -9.74 30.84 -3.33
CA LEU A 580 -8.74 29.92 -3.89
C LEU A 580 -8.71 28.61 -3.11
N ILE A 581 -8.39 27.54 -3.80
CA ILE A 581 -8.07 26.24 -3.20
C ILE A 581 -6.60 25.94 -3.52
N HIS A 582 -5.86 25.55 -2.49
CA HIS A 582 -4.44 25.27 -2.58
C HIS A 582 -4.21 23.78 -2.38
N THR A 583 -3.78 23.08 -3.42
CA THR A 583 -3.37 21.68 -3.32
C THR A 583 -1.89 21.57 -3.00
N SER A 584 -1.47 20.48 -2.40
CA SER A 584 -0.04 20.16 -2.25
C SER A 584 0.39 19.12 -3.28
N PHE A 585 1.47 19.40 -4.04
CA PHE A 585 2.07 18.47 -4.99
C PHE A 585 3.24 17.71 -4.35
N ASN A 586 3.23 16.40 -4.41
CA ASN A 586 4.32 15.57 -3.88
C ASN A 586 5.13 14.94 -5.02
N GLN A 587 6.45 15.10 -4.96
CA GLN A 587 7.40 14.53 -5.91
C GLN A 587 7.87 13.12 -5.50
N THR A 588 7.76 12.76 -4.23
CA THR A 588 8.40 11.58 -3.63
C THR A 588 7.45 10.42 -3.35
N VAL A 589 6.16 10.55 -3.65
CA VAL A 589 5.14 9.55 -3.26
C VAL A 589 5.01 8.41 -4.26
N THR A 590 5.07 8.70 -5.57
CA THR A 590 4.83 7.68 -6.59
C THR A 590 6.12 6.97 -7.02
N ALA A 591 6.05 5.67 -7.24
CA ALA A 591 7.20 4.89 -7.69
C ALA A 591 7.56 5.13 -9.18
N THR A 592 6.73 5.84 -9.95
CA THR A 592 6.94 6.10 -11.38
C THR A 592 7.52 7.49 -11.68
N GLY A 593 7.70 8.33 -10.67
CA GLY A 593 8.10 9.72 -10.87
C GLY A 593 6.94 10.67 -11.15
N ARG A 594 5.71 10.18 -11.30
CA ARG A 594 4.54 11.06 -11.43
C ARG A 594 4.35 11.88 -10.16
N LEU A 595 3.84 13.10 -10.31
CA LEU A 595 3.39 13.91 -9.18
C LEU A 595 2.12 13.29 -8.57
N SER A 596 1.91 13.49 -7.28
CA SER A 596 0.62 13.27 -6.64
C SER A 596 0.12 14.57 -6.02
N SER A 597 -1.19 14.74 -5.99
CA SER A 597 -1.86 15.92 -5.43
C SER A 597 -2.61 15.52 -4.17
N LYS A 598 -2.52 16.35 -3.12
CA LYS A 598 -3.09 16.07 -1.79
C LYS A 598 -3.71 17.37 -1.22
N GLU A 599 -4.77 17.21 -0.46
CA GLU A 599 -5.44 18.27 0.32
C GLU A 599 -5.80 19.55 -0.46
N PRO A 600 -6.64 19.46 -1.52
CA PRO A 600 -7.32 18.27 -2.04
C PRO A 600 -6.59 17.62 -3.21
N ASN A 601 -6.93 16.35 -3.53
CA ASN A 601 -6.45 15.71 -4.73
C ASN A 601 -7.23 16.21 -5.97
N LEU A 602 -6.67 17.18 -6.69
CA LEU A 602 -7.26 17.74 -7.90
C LEU A 602 -7.01 16.87 -9.15
N GLN A 603 -6.04 15.94 -9.08
CA GLN A 603 -5.71 15.06 -10.21
C GLN A 603 -6.73 13.95 -10.45
N ASN A 604 -7.61 13.67 -9.47
CA ASN A 604 -8.60 12.60 -9.53
C ASN A 604 -10.03 13.08 -9.88
N ILE A 605 -10.20 14.34 -10.29
CA ILE A 605 -11.51 14.86 -10.71
C ILE A 605 -11.92 14.18 -12.02
N PRO A 606 -13.09 13.49 -12.07
CA PRO A 606 -13.52 12.74 -13.24
C PRO A 606 -13.64 13.62 -14.50
N VAL A 607 -13.27 13.04 -15.66
CA VAL A 607 -13.29 13.72 -16.94
C VAL A 607 -14.38 13.18 -17.87
N ARG A 608 -14.73 11.89 -17.72
CA ARG A 608 -15.53 11.16 -18.72
C ARG A 608 -17.02 11.31 -18.54
N ASP A 609 -17.48 11.49 -17.30
CA ASP A 609 -18.89 11.52 -16.95
C ASP A 609 -19.41 12.96 -16.96
N ASP A 610 -20.66 13.17 -17.36
CA ASP A 610 -21.27 14.51 -17.42
C ASP A 610 -21.30 15.18 -16.05
N GLU A 611 -21.51 14.39 -14.99
CA GLU A 611 -21.45 14.90 -13.61
C GLU A 611 -20.04 15.30 -13.18
N GLY A 612 -19.01 14.60 -13.64
CA GLY A 612 -17.61 14.99 -13.44
C GLY A 612 -17.23 16.28 -14.16
N LYS A 613 -17.79 16.50 -15.35
CA LYS A 613 -17.64 17.75 -16.11
C LYS A 613 -18.22 18.95 -15.33
N GLU A 614 -19.34 18.76 -14.62
CA GLU A 614 -19.93 19.81 -13.76
C GLU A 614 -18.96 20.26 -12.66
N ILE A 615 -18.17 19.35 -12.08
CA ILE A 615 -17.12 19.70 -11.10
C ILE A 615 -16.06 20.61 -11.73
N ARG A 616 -15.66 20.36 -12.98
CA ARG A 616 -14.67 21.20 -13.68
C ARG A 616 -15.18 22.60 -14.02
N LYS A 617 -16.48 22.80 -14.16
CA LYS A 617 -17.09 24.14 -14.35
C LYS A 617 -16.96 25.03 -13.12
N MET A 618 -16.77 24.46 -11.92
CA MET A 618 -16.58 25.22 -10.69
C MET A 618 -15.19 25.87 -10.60
N PHE A 619 -14.21 25.35 -11.36
CA PHE A 619 -12.86 25.89 -11.39
C PHE A 619 -12.78 26.94 -12.50
N VAL A 620 -12.52 28.18 -12.10
CA VAL A 620 -12.63 29.36 -12.98
C VAL A 620 -11.34 30.18 -12.99
N ALA A 621 -11.15 31.00 -13.99
CA ALA A 621 -10.10 32.01 -14.02
C ALA A 621 -10.30 33.01 -12.86
N ARG A 622 -9.19 33.57 -12.31
CA ARG A 622 -9.23 34.40 -11.09
C ARG A 622 -9.94 35.74 -11.26
N GLY A 623 -10.10 36.25 -12.49
CA GLY A 623 -10.71 37.53 -12.77
C GLY A 623 -11.34 37.58 -14.17
N GLU A 624 -12.12 38.61 -14.40
CA GLU A 624 -12.78 38.83 -15.70
C GLU A 624 -11.76 39.06 -16.85
N ASP A 625 -10.60 39.64 -16.52
CA ASP A 625 -9.48 39.91 -17.42
C ASP A 625 -8.55 38.69 -17.61
N ARG A 626 -8.96 37.52 -17.13
CA ARG A 626 -8.17 36.28 -17.22
C ARG A 626 -8.93 35.16 -17.89
N VAL A 627 -8.16 34.21 -18.40
CA VAL A 627 -8.63 32.97 -19.01
C VAL A 627 -7.78 31.81 -18.48
N LEU A 628 -8.36 30.62 -18.46
CA LEU A 628 -7.62 29.36 -18.26
C LEU A 628 -7.14 28.88 -19.63
N ILE A 629 -5.87 28.52 -19.72
CA ILE A 629 -5.28 27.87 -20.89
C ILE A 629 -4.83 26.48 -20.44
N SER A 630 -5.42 25.44 -21.01
CA SER A 630 -5.06 24.05 -20.80
C SER A 630 -4.27 23.55 -22.01
N ALA A 631 -3.16 22.87 -21.73
CA ALA A 631 -2.37 22.18 -22.75
C ALA A 631 -2.17 20.72 -22.34
N ASP A 632 -2.65 19.78 -23.14
CA ASP A 632 -2.66 18.34 -22.87
C ASP A 632 -1.85 17.61 -23.95
N TYR A 633 -0.92 16.73 -23.53
CA TYR A 633 -0.17 15.92 -24.48
C TYR A 633 -1.06 14.93 -25.21
N SER A 634 -1.02 14.94 -26.52
CA SER A 634 -1.75 13.98 -27.33
C SER A 634 -1.03 12.63 -27.35
N GLN A 635 -1.56 11.66 -26.62
CA GLN A 635 -1.13 10.24 -26.62
C GLN A 635 0.37 10.03 -26.30
N ILE A 636 0.91 10.75 -25.31
CA ILE A 636 2.36 10.77 -25.01
C ILE A 636 2.94 9.38 -24.82
N GLU A 637 2.28 8.46 -24.07
CA GLU A 637 2.82 7.12 -23.81
C GLU A 637 2.94 6.28 -25.08
N LEU A 638 1.99 6.42 -26.04
CA LEU A 638 2.08 5.75 -27.34
C LEU A 638 3.19 6.34 -28.23
N ARG A 639 3.40 7.66 -28.18
CA ARG A 639 4.50 8.33 -28.90
C ARG A 639 5.85 7.88 -28.34
N LEU A 640 5.98 7.79 -27.02
CA LEU A 640 7.17 7.25 -26.36
C LEU A 640 7.40 5.78 -26.72
N LEU A 641 6.35 4.95 -26.69
CA LEU A 641 6.46 3.55 -27.14
C LEU A 641 6.96 3.43 -28.57
N SER A 642 6.40 4.25 -29.48
CA SER A 642 6.80 4.25 -30.89
C SER A 642 8.26 4.64 -31.07
N ALA A 643 8.70 5.69 -30.35
CA ALA A 643 10.07 6.17 -30.39
C ALA A 643 11.08 5.18 -29.80
N PHE A 644 10.78 4.60 -28.64
CA PHE A 644 11.70 3.70 -27.92
C PHE A 644 11.78 2.32 -28.55
N SER A 645 10.65 1.80 -29.08
CA SER A 645 10.65 0.55 -29.85
C SER A 645 11.24 0.69 -31.25
N ASN A 646 11.49 1.92 -31.69
CA ASN A 646 11.90 2.22 -33.06
C ASN A 646 10.95 1.63 -34.13
N CYS A 647 9.64 1.59 -33.81
CA CYS A 647 8.61 1.03 -34.69
C CYS A 647 8.25 2.03 -35.79
N GLU A 648 8.85 1.89 -36.96
CA GLU A 648 8.73 2.83 -38.09
C GLU A 648 7.27 3.06 -38.54
N PRO A 649 6.39 2.04 -38.60
CA PRO A 649 5.00 2.24 -38.93
C PRO A 649 4.29 3.20 -37.98
N LEU A 650 4.54 3.08 -36.67
CA LEU A 650 3.95 3.97 -35.66
C LEU A 650 4.57 5.36 -35.69
N ILE A 651 5.89 5.46 -35.86
CA ILE A 651 6.62 6.73 -36.00
C ILE A 651 6.08 7.51 -37.17
N SER A 652 5.95 6.87 -38.36
CA SER A 652 5.42 7.47 -39.56
C SER A 652 3.97 7.93 -39.38
N ALA A 653 3.13 7.13 -38.76
CA ALA A 653 1.74 7.46 -38.50
C ALA A 653 1.62 8.73 -37.63
N PHE A 654 2.36 8.80 -36.53
CA PHE A 654 2.34 9.97 -35.64
C PHE A 654 2.90 11.23 -36.32
N ASN A 655 4.04 11.12 -37.04
CA ASN A 655 4.68 12.26 -37.68
C ASN A 655 3.86 12.78 -38.87
N SER A 656 3.02 11.95 -39.49
CA SER A 656 2.11 12.33 -40.56
C SER A 656 0.72 12.77 -40.08
N GLY A 657 0.47 12.80 -38.74
CA GLY A 657 -0.82 13.17 -38.16
C GLY A 657 -1.95 12.17 -38.42
N ARG A 658 -1.62 10.90 -38.76
CA ARG A 658 -2.62 9.84 -39.00
C ARG A 658 -3.17 9.28 -37.70
N ASP A 659 -4.40 8.78 -37.74
CA ASP A 659 -5.05 8.19 -36.57
C ASP A 659 -4.49 6.78 -36.27
N VAL A 660 -3.56 6.70 -35.35
CA VAL A 660 -2.89 5.44 -34.94
C VAL A 660 -3.91 4.38 -34.48
N HIS A 661 -5.00 4.78 -33.83
CA HIS A 661 -6.02 3.84 -33.40
C HIS A 661 -6.83 3.27 -34.58
N ALA A 662 -7.11 4.09 -35.58
CA ALA A 662 -7.75 3.64 -36.78
C ALA A 662 -6.83 2.72 -37.61
N GLU A 663 -5.54 3.06 -37.72
CA GLU A 663 -4.56 2.20 -38.38
C GLU A 663 -4.38 0.87 -37.69
N THR A 664 -4.27 0.88 -36.36
CA THR A 664 -4.22 -0.36 -35.58
C THR A 664 -5.51 -1.18 -35.80
N ALA A 665 -6.68 -0.52 -35.80
CA ALA A 665 -7.95 -1.20 -36.04
C ALA A 665 -7.98 -1.86 -37.42
N SER A 666 -7.59 -1.13 -38.48
CA SER A 666 -7.51 -1.68 -39.83
C SER A 666 -6.70 -2.98 -39.89
N LYS A 667 -5.56 -3.01 -39.24
CA LYS A 667 -4.67 -4.17 -39.20
C LYS A 667 -5.15 -5.30 -38.28
N VAL A 668 -5.60 -4.98 -37.09
CA VAL A 668 -6.06 -5.98 -36.10
C VAL A 668 -7.38 -6.65 -36.55
N PHE A 669 -8.25 -5.91 -37.19
CA PHE A 669 -9.53 -6.45 -37.72
C PHE A 669 -9.44 -6.89 -39.17
N ASN A 670 -8.29 -6.68 -39.82
CA ASN A 670 -8.03 -7.01 -41.23
C ASN A 670 -9.09 -6.41 -42.19
N VAL A 671 -9.36 -5.12 -42.04
CA VAL A 671 -10.26 -4.34 -42.88
C VAL A 671 -9.57 -3.11 -43.45
N PRO A 672 -9.97 -2.60 -44.63
CA PRO A 672 -9.47 -1.34 -45.13
C PRO A 672 -9.70 -0.20 -44.15
N LEU A 673 -8.82 0.79 -44.11
CA LEU A 673 -8.94 1.94 -43.22
C LEU A 673 -10.29 2.69 -43.34
N SER A 674 -10.85 2.75 -44.57
CA SER A 674 -12.16 3.35 -44.86
C SER A 674 -13.34 2.58 -44.24
N GLU A 675 -13.16 1.34 -43.88
CA GLU A 675 -14.21 0.45 -43.31
C GLU A 675 -14.08 0.34 -41.80
N VAL A 676 -13.10 1.00 -41.18
CA VAL A 676 -12.92 0.98 -39.72
C VAL A 676 -14.09 1.69 -39.04
N THR A 677 -14.90 0.92 -38.33
CA THR A 677 -16.01 1.48 -37.56
C THR A 677 -15.54 2.15 -36.26
N SER A 678 -16.36 3.04 -35.69
CA SER A 678 -16.11 3.65 -34.39
C SER A 678 -15.92 2.62 -33.27
N GLN A 679 -16.58 1.46 -33.37
CA GLN A 679 -16.42 0.37 -32.39
C GLN A 679 -15.05 -0.31 -32.54
N MET A 680 -14.62 -0.61 -33.78
CA MET A 680 -13.29 -1.18 -34.06
C MET A 680 -12.19 -0.24 -33.57
N ARG A 681 -12.32 1.05 -33.87
CA ARG A 681 -11.38 2.07 -33.40
C ARG A 681 -11.31 2.14 -31.87
N ARG A 682 -12.45 2.04 -31.15
CA ARG A 682 -12.49 2.00 -29.69
C ARG A 682 -11.80 0.73 -29.15
N SER A 683 -12.04 -0.41 -29.75
CA SER A 683 -11.39 -1.67 -29.38
C SER A 683 -9.88 -1.61 -29.60
N ALA A 684 -9.45 -1.08 -30.75
CA ALA A 684 -8.02 -0.87 -31.03
C ALA A 684 -7.36 0.14 -30.06
N LYS A 685 -8.08 1.19 -29.66
CA LYS A 685 -7.62 2.10 -28.60
C LYS A 685 -7.39 1.33 -27.29
N ALA A 686 -8.31 0.45 -26.90
CA ALA A 686 -8.16 -0.38 -25.70
C ALA A 686 -6.99 -1.38 -25.82
N VAL A 687 -6.74 -1.94 -27.02
CA VAL A 687 -5.57 -2.78 -27.29
C VAL A 687 -4.29 -1.98 -27.16
N ASN A 688 -4.18 -0.83 -27.86
CA ASN A 688 -2.98 0.04 -27.83
C ASN A 688 -2.58 0.42 -26.39
N PHE A 689 -3.53 0.90 -25.58
CA PHE A 689 -3.25 1.24 -24.19
C PHE A 689 -3.04 0.00 -23.32
N GLY A 690 -3.81 -1.06 -23.57
CA GLY A 690 -3.66 -2.32 -22.85
C GLY A 690 -2.26 -2.91 -22.96
N ILE A 691 -1.68 -2.89 -24.17
CA ILE A 691 -0.32 -3.37 -24.42
C ILE A 691 0.71 -2.59 -23.59
N ILE A 692 0.62 -1.26 -23.53
CA ILE A 692 1.49 -0.42 -22.70
C ILE A 692 1.49 -0.87 -21.22
N TYR A 693 0.33 -1.27 -20.71
CA TYR A 693 0.16 -1.70 -19.33
C TYR A 693 0.33 -3.21 -19.12
N GLY A 694 0.75 -3.95 -20.14
CA GLY A 694 0.93 -5.40 -20.07
C GLY A 694 -0.37 -6.15 -19.78
N ILE A 695 -1.48 -5.73 -20.41
CA ILE A 695 -2.81 -6.31 -20.19
C ILE A 695 -2.83 -7.79 -20.55
N SER A 696 -3.47 -8.61 -19.69
CA SER A 696 -3.75 -10.00 -20.01
C SER A 696 -4.94 -10.12 -20.98
N GLU A 697 -5.03 -11.25 -21.69
CA GLU A 697 -6.19 -11.59 -22.52
C GLU A 697 -7.52 -11.50 -21.76
N TYR A 698 -7.55 -11.91 -20.49
CA TYR A 698 -8.72 -11.80 -19.62
C TYR A 698 -9.08 -10.33 -19.34
N GLY A 699 -8.09 -9.49 -19.03
CA GLY A 699 -8.30 -8.06 -18.79
C GLY A 699 -8.80 -7.34 -20.04
N LEU A 700 -8.21 -7.65 -21.21
CA LEU A 700 -8.65 -7.07 -22.48
C LEU A 700 -10.06 -7.51 -22.83
N ALA A 701 -10.37 -8.81 -22.69
CA ALA A 701 -11.69 -9.36 -22.97
C ALA A 701 -12.79 -8.65 -22.15
N LYS A 702 -12.55 -8.44 -20.86
CA LYS A 702 -13.45 -7.68 -19.98
C LYS A 702 -13.61 -6.22 -20.46
N ASN A 703 -12.51 -5.56 -20.84
CA ASN A 703 -12.49 -4.15 -21.23
C ASN A 703 -13.29 -3.86 -22.50
N ILE A 704 -13.16 -4.72 -23.52
CA ILE A 704 -13.83 -4.54 -24.80
C ILE A 704 -15.09 -5.42 -24.96
N LYS A 705 -15.53 -6.09 -23.89
CA LYS A 705 -16.72 -6.96 -23.82
C LYS A 705 -16.70 -8.06 -24.93
N THR A 706 -15.57 -8.79 -25.01
CA THR A 706 -15.37 -9.87 -25.98
C THR A 706 -14.97 -11.18 -25.31
N SER A 707 -14.74 -12.26 -26.08
CA SER A 707 -14.23 -13.52 -25.55
C SER A 707 -12.72 -13.48 -25.28
N ASN A 708 -12.25 -14.28 -24.32
CA ASN A 708 -10.81 -14.41 -24.06
C ASN A 708 -10.02 -14.86 -25.29
N GLN A 709 -10.64 -15.72 -26.13
CA GLN A 709 -10.01 -16.19 -27.37
C GLN A 709 -9.81 -15.04 -28.37
N GLN A 710 -10.82 -14.21 -28.58
CA GLN A 710 -10.71 -13.03 -29.45
C GLN A 710 -9.71 -12.02 -28.91
N ALA A 711 -9.71 -11.76 -27.59
CA ALA A 711 -8.75 -10.86 -26.97
C ALA A 711 -7.31 -11.36 -27.16
N ARG A 712 -7.05 -12.67 -27.03
CA ARG A 712 -5.76 -13.31 -27.30
C ARG A 712 -5.35 -13.09 -28.76
N GLU A 713 -6.28 -13.26 -29.70
CA GLU A 713 -6.02 -13.08 -31.13
C GLU A 713 -5.68 -11.63 -31.44
N TYR A 714 -6.37 -10.66 -30.86
CA TYR A 714 -6.07 -9.24 -31.02
C TYR A 714 -4.67 -8.87 -30.50
N ILE A 715 -4.29 -9.36 -29.33
CA ILE A 715 -2.94 -9.17 -28.78
C ILE A 715 -1.87 -9.80 -29.69
N LYS A 716 -2.11 -11.01 -30.17
CA LYS A 716 -1.22 -11.73 -31.09
C LYS A 716 -1.06 -10.94 -32.39
N THR A 717 -2.15 -10.57 -33.06
CA THR A 717 -2.13 -9.81 -34.32
C THR A 717 -1.47 -8.45 -34.15
N TYR A 718 -1.67 -7.79 -33.00
CA TYR A 718 -0.97 -6.54 -32.69
C TYR A 718 0.56 -6.73 -32.69
N PHE A 719 1.07 -7.75 -32.00
CA PHE A 719 2.51 -8.01 -31.96
C PHE A 719 3.08 -8.55 -33.29
N GLU A 720 2.29 -9.24 -34.07
CA GLU A 720 2.67 -9.61 -35.47
C GLU A 720 2.74 -8.39 -36.38
N THR A 721 1.89 -7.38 -36.12
CA THR A 721 1.86 -6.12 -36.86
C THR A 721 3.00 -5.19 -36.45
N TYR A 722 3.36 -5.18 -35.16
CA TYR A 722 4.39 -4.32 -34.58
C TYR A 722 5.42 -5.16 -33.81
N PRO A 723 6.24 -5.96 -34.52
CA PRO A 723 7.21 -6.86 -33.86
C PRO A 723 8.27 -6.11 -33.07
N GLU A 724 8.61 -4.86 -33.46
CA GLU A 724 9.58 -4.03 -32.74
C GLU A 724 9.05 -3.64 -31.35
N VAL A 725 7.73 -3.46 -31.22
CA VAL A 725 7.08 -3.19 -29.91
C VAL A 725 7.23 -4.41 -28.99
N LYS A 726 7.01 -5.62 -29.55
CA LYS A 726 7.19 -6.86 -28.78
C LYS A 726 8.64 -7.02 -28.34
N ALA A 727 9.59 -6.84 -29.24
CA ALA A 727 11.01 -6.92 -28.94
C ALA A 727 11.44 -5.92 -27.86
N TYR A 728 10.96 -4.69 -27.92
CA TYR A 728 11.21 -3.65 -26.91
C TYR A 728 10.68 -4.05 -25.53
N MET A 729 9.46 -4.59 -25.48
CA MET A 729 8.87 -5.01 -24.21
C MET A 729 9.59 -6.21 -23.59
N ASP A 730 9.96 -7.19 -24.40
CA ASP A 730 10.72 -8.35 -23.96
C ASP A 730 12.10 -7.93 -23.45
N GLU A 731 12.75 -6.99 -24.13
CA GLU A 731 14.03 -6.43 -23.72
C GLU A 731 13.95 -5.68 -22.39
N ASN A 732 12.90 -4.88 -22.15
CA ASN A 732 12.70 -4.22 -20.88
C ASN A 732 12.56 -5.22 -19.72
N VAL A 733 11.84 -6.33 -19.95
CA VAL A 733 11.71 -7.39 -18.95
C VAL A 733 13.05 -8.10 -18.72
N ARG A 734 13.81 -8.37 -19.80
CA ARG A 734 15.14 -8.98 -19.71
C ARG A 734 16.10 -8.08 -18.93
N PHE A 735 16.18 -6.80 -19.31
CA PHE A 735 17.00 -5.80 -18.64
C PHE A 735 16.65 -5.70 -17.13
N ALA A 736 15.38 -5.64 -16.81
CA ALA A 736 14.95 -5.55 -15.42
C ALA A 736 15.25 -6.81 -14.60
N LYS A 737 15.20 -8.00 -15.20
CA LYS A 737 15.63 -9.26 -14.57
C LYS A 737 17.13 -9.31 -14.32
N GLU A 738 17.92 -8.77 -15.23
CA GLU A 738 19.38 -8.77 -15.15
C GLU A 738 19.91 -7.73 -14.14
N HIS A 739 19.31 -6.52 -14.14
CA HIS A 739 19.81 -5.38 -13.36
C HIS A 739 19.00 -5.14 -12.06
N GLY A 740 17.84 -5.75 -11.90
CA GLY A 740 16.96 -5.55 -10.74
C GLY A 740 16.10 -4.28 -10.80
N TYR A 741 16.22 -3.46 -11.87
CA TYR A 741 15.45 -2.22 -12.03
C TYR A 741 15.09 -1.95 -13.50
N SER A 742 14.08 -1.08 -13.69
CA SER A 742 13.81 -0.40 -14.98
C SER A 742 14.20 1.07 -14.90
N GLU A 743 14.51 1.68 -16.05
CA GLU A 743 14.85 3.11 -16.10
C GLU A 743 14.07 3.88 -17.16
N THR A 744 13.95 5.21 -16.95
CA THR A 744 13.32 6.15 -17.87
C THR A 744 14.35 6.74 -18.85
N VAL A 745 13.85 7.58 -19.77
CA VAL A 745 14.69 8.35 -20.71
C VAL A 745 15.68 9.29 -20.00
N LEU A 746 15.35 9.77 -18.79
CA LEU A 746 16.22 10.59 -17.95
C LEU A 746 16.95 9.79 -16.87
N LYS A 747 17.05 8.48 -17.04
CA LYS A 747 17.75 7.56 -16.15
C LYS A 747 17.13 7.37 -14.76
N ARG A 748 15.90 7.84 -14.54
CA ARG A 748 15.16 7.53 -13.30
C ARG A 748 15.04 6.03 -13.17
N LYS A 749 15.52 5.46 -12.08
CA LYS A 749 15.46 4.03 -11.82
C LYS A 749 14.21 3.67 -11.02
N ARG A 750 13.66 2.48 -11.23
CA ARG A 750 12.69 1.82 -10.36
C ARG A 750 13.12 0.40 -10.13
N TYR A 751 13.47 0.06 -8.89
CA TYR A 751 13.78 -1.32 -8.51
C TYR A 751 12.52 -2.18 -8.51
N ILE A 752 12.62 -3.40 -9.07
CA ILE A 752 11.48 -4.32 -9.26
C ILE A 752 11.80 -5.64 -8.56
N ARG A 753 11.62 -5.64 -7.26
CA ARG A 753 11.92 -6.80 -6.39
C ARG A 753 11.02 -7.99 -6.69
N GLU A 754 9.80 -7.72 -7.17
CA GLU A 754 8.80 -8.71 -7.54
C GLU A 754 9.30 -9.71 -8.59
N LEU A 755 10.26 -9.34 -9.43
CA LEU A 755 10.85 -10.23 -10.44
C LEU A 755 11.61 -11.41 -9.84
N GLN A 756 12.08 -11.29 -8.60
CA GLN A 756 12.82 -12.33 -7.87
C GLN A 756 11.93 -13.24 -7.04
N SER A 757 10.63 -12.93 -6.92
CA SER A 757 9.69 -13.71 -6.11
C SER A 757 9.49 -15.12 -6.67
N SER A 758 9.42 -16.13 -5.80
CA SER A 758 9.04 -17.49 -6.16
C SER A 758 7.58 -17.60 -6.60
N SER A 759 6.72 -16.63 -6.21
CA SER A 759 5.31 -16.56 -6.58
C SER A 759 5.12 -16.11 -8.02
N TYR A 760 4.56 -16.98 -8.86
CA TYR A 760 4.27 -16.67 -10.27
C TYR A 760 3.41 -15.41 -10.47
N PRO A 761 2.29 -15.19 -9.73
CA PRO A 761 1.51 -13.95 -9.87
C PRO A 761 2.30 -12.68 -9.53
N VAL A 762 3.20 -12.75 -8.55
CA VAL A 762 4.05 -11.62 -8.14
C VAL A 762 5.09 -11.33 -9.22
N ARG A 763 5.76 -12.37 -9.75
CA ARG A 763 6.69 -12.20 -10.88
C ARG A 763 5.99 -11.60 -12.10
N GLN A 764 4.81 -12.09 -12.45
CA GLN A 764 4.00 -11.54 -13.54
C GLN A 764 3.65 -10.05 -13.31
N PHE A 765 3.39 -9.66 -12.08
CA PHE A 765 3.22 -8.25 -11.74
C PHE A 765 4.52 -7.47 -11.97
N GLY A 766 5.67 -7.99 -11.51
CA GLY A 766 6.98 -7.40 -11.75
C GLY A 766 7.31 -7.25 -13.25
N GLU A 767 6.97 -8.22 -14.08
CA GLU A 767 7.17 -8.15 -15.54
C GLU A 767 6.31 -7.01 -16.16
N ARG A 768 5.06 -6.85 -15.73
CA ARG A 768 4.23 -5.72 -16.17
C ARG A 768 4.79 -4.37 -15.73
N VAL A 769 5.31 -4.29 -14.52
CA VAL A 769 6.01 -3.08 -14.03
C VAL A 769 7.23 -2.77 -14.90
N ALA A 770 8.03 -3.79 -15.25
CA ALA A 770 9.20 -3.64 -16.10
C ALA A 770 8.87 -3.12 -17.53
N MET A 771 7.75 -3.58 -18.08
CA MET A 771 7.27 -3.11 -19.39
C MET A 771 6.76 -1.67 -19.35
N ASN A 772 6.01 -1.32 -18.29
CA ASN A 772 5.31 -0.04 -18.20
C ASN A 772 6.20 1.11 -17.71
N MET A 773 7.13 0.85 -16.79
CA MET A 773 7.92 1.90 -16.13
C MET A 773 8.70 2.81 -17.10
N PRO A 774 9.39 2.28 -18.14
CA PRO A 774 10.10 3.15 -19.07
C PRO A 774 9.21 4.15 -19.80
N LEU A 775 7.96 3.79 -20.06
CA LEU A 775 6.99 4.65 -20.76
C LEU A 775 6.32 5.64 -19.80
N GLN A 776 5.70 5.15 -18.75
CA GLN A 776 4.98 5.99 -17.79
C GLN A 776 5.93 6.93 -17.03
N GLY A 777 7.10 6.43 -16.62
CA GLY A 777 8.10 7.24 -15.94
C GLY A 777 8.71 8.29 -16.88
N SER A 778 8.96 7.94 -18.14
CA SER A 778 9.45 8.93 -19.12
C SER A 778 8.41 10.00 -19.45
N SER A 779 7.11 9.64 -19.49
CA SER A 779 6.04 10.65 -19.61
C SER A 779 6.07 11.62 -18.41
N ALA A 780 6.27 11.11 -17.20
CA ALA A 780 6.41 11.95 -16.02
C ALA A 780 7.66 12.85 -16.06
N ASP A 781 8.78 12.36 -16.57
CA ASP A 781 10.01 13.13 -16.73
C ASP A 781 9.82 14.24 -17.79
N VAL A 782 9.14 13.94 -18.89
CA VAL A 782 8.86 14.90 -19.97
C VAL A 782 7.99 16.06 -19.45
N ILE A 783 6.88 15.77 -18.77
CA ILE A 783 6.01 16.82 -18.26
C ILE A 783 6.69 17.68 -17.19
N LYS A 784 7.55 17.10 -16.35
CA LYS A 784 8.35 17.85 -15.37
C LYS A 784 9.30 18.84 -16.03
N LYS A 785 10.00 18.41 -17.09
CA LYS A 785 10.84 19.31 -17.90
C LYS A 785 10.02 20.41 -18.53
N ALA A 786 8.86 20.09 -19.11
CA ALA A 786 7.96 21.07 -19.68
C ALA A 786 7.49 22.11 -18.65
N MET A 787 7.12 21.66 -17.43
CA MET A 787 6.72 22.55 -16.33
C MET A 787 7.82 23.56 -15.99
N ILE A 788 9.07 23.09 -15.87
CA ILE A 788 10.22 23.95 -15.58
C ILE A 788 10.43 24.94 -16.72
N ALA A 789 10.43 24.49 -17.98
CA ALA A 789 10.64 25.33 -19.15
C ALA A 789 9.54 26.41 -19.30
N VAL A 790 8.28 26.02 -19.13
CA VAL A 790 7.13 26.96 -19.17
C VAL A 790 7.26 28.01 -18.06
N SER A 791 7.53 27.58 -16.81
CA SER A 791 7.69 28.49 -15.67
C SER A 791 8.84 29.48 -15.89
N ASN A 792 10.00 28.98 -16.35
CA ASN A 792 11.17 29.81 -16.61
C ASN A 792 10.90 30.82 -17.73
N ARG A 793 10.20 30.43 -18.79
CA ARG A 793 9.89 31.32 -19.89
C ARG A 793 8.87 32.39 -19.51
N ILE A 794 7.85 32.05 -18.75
CA ILE A 794 6.91 33.02 -18.17
C ILE A 794 7.66 34.10 -17.38
N LYS A 795 8.62 33.69 -16.56
CA LYS A 795 9.44 34.59 -15.73
C LYS A 795 10.39 35.44 -16.57
N SER A 796 11.11 34.82 -17.50
CA SER A 796 12.10 35.55 -18.34
C SER A 796 11.47 36.56 -19.28
N GLU A 797 10.25 36.35 -19.72
CA GLU A 797 9.46 37.27 -20.52
C GLU A 797 8.65 38.27 -19.65
N ASN A 798 8.84 38.25 -18.31
CA ASN A 798 8.16 39.12 -17.33
C ASN A 798 6.63 39.09 -17.42
N LEU A 799 6.06 37.92 -17.73
CA LEU A 799 4.60 37.74 -17.84
C LEU A 799 3.99 37.56 -16.43
N LYS A 800 2.74 37.99 -16.28
CA LYS A 800 1.99 37.94 -15.01
C LYS A 800 1.12 36.68 -14.88
N SER A 801 0.97 35.94 -15.97
CA SER A 801 0.26 34.65 -16.02
C SER A 801 0.97 33.59 -15.16
N GLN A 802 0.26 32.64 -14.63
CA GLN A 802 0.82 31.68 -13.68
C GLN A 802 0.41 30.25 -14.04
N LEU A 803 1.38 29.33 -14.03
CA LEU A 803 1.11 27.90 -14.02
C LEU A 803 0.48 27.54 -12.67
N ILE A 804 -0.71 26.92 -12.69
CA ILE A 804 -1.50 26.70 -11.48
C ILE A 804 -1.79 25.22 -11.18
N LEU A 805 -1.82 24.38 -12.22
CA LEU A 805 -2.17 22.96 -12.03
C LEU A 805 -1.47 22.08 -13.07
N GLN A 806 -1.12 20.88 -12.62
CA GLN A 806 -0.72 19.76 -13.47
C GLN A 806 -1.62 18.56 -13.16
N VAL A 807 -2.24 17.97 -14.18
CA VAL A 807 -3.11 16.78 -14.05
C VAL A 807 -2.74 15.79 -15.15
N HIS A 808 -2.23 14.62 -14.78
CA HIS A 808 -1.76 13.59 -15.72
C HIS A 808 -0.76 14.17 -16.74
N ASP A 809 -1.16 14.35 -17.98
CA ASP A 809 -0.34 14.88 -19.08
C ASP A 809 -0.75 16.33 -19.46
N GLU A 810 -1.54 17.00 -18.62
CA GLU A 810 -2.14 18.33 -18.81
C GLU A 810 -1.47 19.37 -17.91
N LEU A 811 -1.18 20.55 -18.47
CA LEU A 811 -0.76 21.76 -17.74
C LEU A 811 -1.85 22.84 -17.87
N ILE A 812 -2.14 23.55 -16.77
CA ILE A 812 -3.13 24.63 -16.75
C ILE A 812 -2.48 25.92 -16.28
N VAL A 813 -2.63 26.95 -17.08
CA VAL A 813 -2.17 28.32 -16.78
C VAL A 813 -3.37 29.25 -16.59
N ASP A 814 -3.37 30.01 -15.49
CA ASP A 814 -4.28 31.14 -15.29
C ASP A 814 -3.65 32.38 -15.93
N ALA A 815 -4.08 32.71 -17.14
CA ALA A 815 -3.47 33.71 -18.00
C ALA A 815 -4.27 35.00 -18.02
N PHE A 816 -3.58 36.15 -18.11
CA PHE A 816 -4.23 37.40 -18.50
C PHE A 816 -4.69 37.32 -19.96
N GLU A 817 -5.85 37.88 -20.26
CA GLU A 817 -6.38 37.91 -21.66
C GLU A 817 -5.38 38.57 -22.61
N SER A 818 -4.66 39.61 -22.14
CA SER A 818 -3.61 40.30 -22.90
C SER A 818 -2.36 39.43 -23.17
N GLU A 819 -2.14 38.38 -22.38
CA GLU A 819 -0.99 37.47 -22.49
C GLU A 819 -1.40 36.14 -23.15
N LYS A 820 -2.65 35.93 -23.47
CA LYS A 820 -3.22 34.69 -23.97
C LYS A 820 -2.46 34.09 -25.15
N GLU A 821 -2.18 34.88 -26.19
CA GLU A 821 -1.51 34.36 -27.37
C GLU A 821 -0.06 33.93 -27.08
N ILE A 822 0.65 34.70 -26.26
CA ILE A 822 2.03 34.39 -25.91
C ILE A 822 2.11 33.20 -25.01
N ILE A 823 1.22 33.06 -24.02
CA ILE A 823 1.14 31.88 -23.14
C ILE A 823 0.79 30.63 -23.94
N THR A 824 -0.17 30.71 -24.86
CA THR A 824 -0.52 29.60 -25.75
C THR A 824 0.68 29.14 -26.58
N LYS A 825 1.47 30.09 -27.09
CA LYS A 825 2.70 29.78 -27.82
C LYS A 825 3.76 29.15 -26.92
N ILE A 826 3.97 29.69 -25.72
CA ILE A 826 4.93 29.17 -24.73
C ILE A 826 4.57 27.72 -24.39
N LEU A 827 3.32 27.45 -24.02
CA LEU A 827 2.86 26.08 -23.66
C LEU A 827 3.13 25.12 -24.84
N LYS A 828 2.76 25.52 -26.05
CA LYS A 828 2.99 24.67 -27.23
C LYS A 828 4.46 24.39 -27.46
N GLU A 829 5.29 25.41 -27.51
CA GLU A 829 6.72 25.28 -27.82
C GLU A 829 7.47 24.49 -26.74
N GLU A 830 7.28 24.82 -25.45
CA GLU A 830 8.02 24.21 -24.39
C GLU A 830 7.57 22.75 -24.12
N MET A 831 6.29 22.45 -24.25
CA MET A 831 5.82 21.08 -24.11
C MET A 831 6.21 20.21 -25.30
N GLU A 832 6.03 20.67 -26.53
CA GLU A 832 6.39 19.88 -27.72
C GLU A 832 7.90 19.64 -27.85
N ASN A 833 8.75 20.53 -27.30
CA ASN A 833 10.21 20.44 -27.35
C ASN A 833 10.88 20.01 -26.05
N ALA A 834 10.11 19.57 -25.03
CA ALA A 834 10.67 19.17 -23.74
C ALA A 834 11.73 18.07 -23.83
N VAL A 835 11.63 17.19 -24.82
CA VAL A 835 12.63 16.14 -25.16
C VAL A 835 12.72 15.98 -26.66
N SER A 836 13.91 15.61 -27.16
CA SER A 836 14.12 15.29 -28.58
C SER A 836 13.89 13.79 -28.83
N LEU A 837 12.89 13.47 -29.64
CA LEU A 837 12.51 12.09 -29.99
C LEU A 837 12.37 11.95 -31.51
N LYS A 838 12.42 10.71 -32.03
CA LYS A 838 12.08 10.40 -33.43
C LYS A 838 10.60 10.68 -33.78
N VAL A 839 9.75 10.73 -32.77
CA VAL A 839 8.32 11.07 -32.87
C VAL A 839 8.11 12.45 -32.28
N LYS A 840 7.45 13.34 -33.05
CA LYS A 840 7.09 14.66 -32.57
C LYS A 840 6.07 14.54 -31.42
N LEU A 841 6.33 15.20 -30.31
CA LEU A 841 5.31 15.41 -29.28
C LEU A 841 4.35 16.52 -29.79
N THR A 842 3.09 16.36 -29.55
CA THR A 842 2.06 17.35 -29.89
C THR A 842 1.15 17.59 -28.72
N VAL A 843 0.73 18.83 -28.51
CA VAL A 843 -0.20 19.21 -27.45
C VAL A 843 -1.49 19.76 -28.05
N GLU A 844 -2.60 19.43 -27.42
CA GLU A 844 -3.91 20.01 -27.67
C GLU A 844 -4.11 21.16 -26.68
N ILE A 845 -4.48 22.33 -27.19
CA ILE A 845 -4.65 23.54 -26.37
C ILE A 845 -6.08 23.99 -26.42
N GLY A 846 -6.68 24.18 -25.27
CA GLY A 846 -7.99 24.77 -25.08
C GLY A 846 -7.91 26.04 -24.25
N VAL A 847 -8.84 26.96 -24.46
CA VAL A 847 -8.95 28.24 -23.76
C VAL A 847 -10.38 28.47 -23.32
N GLY A 848 -10.60 28.86 -22.08
CA GLY A 848 -11.94 29.12 -21.55
C GLY A 848 -11.92 29.91 -20.25
N LYS A 849 -13.08 30.28 -19.77
CA LYS A 849 -13.25 30.92 -18.45
C LYS A 849 -13.28 29.89 -17.33
N THR A 850 -13.67 28.69 -17.65
CA THR A 850 -13.71 27.55 -16.73
C THR A 850 -12.75 26.46 -17.20
N TRP A 851 -12.35 25.57 -16.29
CA TRP A 851 -11.53 24.41 -16.65
C TRP A 851 -12.26 23.47 -17.64
N PHE A 852 -13.60 23.43 -17.56
CA PHE A 852 -14.41 22.65 -18.49
C PHE A 852 -14.32 23.21 -19.93
N GLU A 853 -14.40 24.53 -20.10
CA GLU A 853 -14.30 25.19 -21.40
C GLU A 853 -12.89 25.16 -21.99
N ALA A 854 -11.88 25.15 -21.14
CA ALA A 854 -10.48 25.10 -21.54
C ALA A 854 -10.02 23.70 -21.99
N LYS A 855 -10.92 22.69 -22.04
CA LYS A 855 -10.56 21.29 -22.39
C LYS A 855 -11.31 20.78 -23.63
#